data_6a108f0a3b3c8b7b2611a2c28cf45254
#
_entry.id   6a108f0a3b3c8b7b2611a2c28cf45254
#
_cell.length_a   1.000
_cell.length_b   1.000
_cell.length_c   1.000
_cell.angle_alpha   90.00
_cell.angle_beta   90.00
_cell.angle_gamma   90.00
#
_symmetry.space_group_name_H-M   'P 1'
#
loop_
_entity.id
_entity.type
_entity.pdbx_description
1 polymer ?
#
loop_
_entity_poly.entity_id
_entity_poly.type
_entity_poly.pdbx_seq_one_letter_code
_entity_poly.pdbx_strand_id
1 'polypeptide(L)'
;MDTRFTRREFGVLVGGALGGLGTLQETILAAPAAAAAASQARGAVSVSPGPILDIADWSYFWFGVEHALLARGTVVNGMQMYVEHWIPTSVRHPYPVVLIHGGYGQGTDWISTPDGRRGWASHLLEQGYRVYVVDRPGQGRNPYHPYLHGTFDAQAPTFERARSIVLGTTPQLHTQWPGNGDVADPAIAQVAASLGQPMANNTITLDVWRTRGALLLDDIGPSILITHGDGAVFAAVTAGARPALVKGIVAAEPRSLTTLANVPLAIVTAEVSSSDAIGAALATSLRQAGLRVEHIRLAERGIRGNGPMVMMEKNNREALQPILDWMRDGVETATNGAPAIIASSRNRESTAMRLADQGGFFVGIGRKPMPYGTIPQGQMFVQYMIPAEKRYPYPVIMVHGGGAQGTHQMGLGGRPGWVHYFVQAGYSVYWVDRPSYGRSPYHPDALGPSHLPNVPPYEALIDATNVFKTAQWPGPGGMNDPFIDQFMACESGNTSDEAFHSDLVWPGGVEIVDRIGPCILLTHAFGGFFGWGVADRRPSLVKGIMCVEINGNPFERQLRWGLTASPIAYDPPVSDPKQFALVDRTPPPDSPRPIASPYKLQAEPARKWKNLQGIPIGWLTSENGAGGSPVANVAFLKQAGCSVDLLRLRDDGILGNGNLMLMEKNNYEVFGVIRDWLDKKVAPPR
;
A
#
# COMPACT_ATOMS: atom_id res chain seq x y z
N MET A 1 -37.54 11.55 2.87
CA MET A 1 -36.87 12.78 2.41
C MET A 1 -35.88 12.35 1.34
N ASP A 2 -36.21 12.73 0.12
CA ASP A 2 -35.53 12.27 -1.10
C ASP A 2 -34.26 13.13 -1.29
N THR A 3 -33.11 12.62 -0.85
CA THR A 3 -31.81 13.26 -1.05
C THR A 3 -31.13 12.64 -2.26
N ARG A 4 -31.51 13.09 -3.45
CA ARG A 4 -30.78 12.83 -4.68
C ARG A 4 -29.55 13.74 -4.70
N PHE A 5 -28.37 13.14 -4.63
CA PHE A 5 -27.11 13.88 -4.81
C PHE A 5 -26.99 14.39 -6.24
N THR A 6 -26.63 15.66 -6.37
CA THR A 6 -26.41 16.28 -7.69
C THR A 6 -24.98 16.06 -8.15
N ARG A 7 -24.72 16.14 -9.47
CA ARG A 7 -23.35 16.11 -10.07
C ARG A 7 -22.35 17.04 -9.37
N ARG A 8 -22.84 18.10 -8.74
CA ARG A 8 -22.04 19.11 -8.04
C ARG A 8 -21.56 18.63 -6.67
N GLU A 9 -22.34 17.79 -6.01
CA GLU A 9 -22.02 17.20 -4.70
C GLU A 9 -21.11 15.98 -4.83
N PHE A 10 -21.08 15.36 -5.99
CA PHE A 10 -20.23 14.18 -6.23
C PHE A 10 -18.79 14.55 -6.62
N GLY A 11 -18.56 15.64 -7.33
CA GLY A 11 -17.20 16.22 -7.43
C GLY A 11 -16.59 16.50 -6.06
N VAL A 12 -17.46 16.56 -5.01
CA VAL A 12 -17.12 16.67 -3.60
C VAL A 12 -16.86 15.30 -2.96
N LEU A 13 -17.57 14.25 -3.37
CA LEU A 13 -17.48 12.91 -2.76
C LEU A 13 -16.28 12.09 -3.26
N VAL A 14 -15.94 12.21 -4.52
CA VAL A 14 -14.67 11.67 -5.09
C VAL A 14 -13.51 12.63 -4.76
N GLY A 15 -13.82 13.84 -4.37
CA GLY A 15 -12.91 14.93 -4.06
C GLY A 15 -12.84 15.37 -2.59
N GLY A 16 -13.31 14.60 -1.63
CA GLY A 16 -13.25 14.94 -0.20
C GLY A 16 -14.57 15.48 0.35
N ALA A 17 -15.10 14.83 1.36
CA ALA A 17 -16.28 15.28 2.06
C ALA A 17 -16.01 16.52 2.88
N LEU A 18 -16.86 17.50 2.74
CA LEU A 18 -16.82 18.74 3.48
C LEU A 18 -18.03 18.87 4.42
N GLY A 19 -17.71 19.28 5.64
CA GLY A 19 -18.56 20.15 6.40
C GLY A 19 -19.16 19.63 7.69
N GLY A 20 -18.60 20.01 8.77
CA GLY A 20 -19.19 20.09 10.11
C GLY A 20 -18.45 21.11 10.93
N LEU A 21 -19.04 22.27 11.16
CA LEU A 21 -18.52 23.39 11.95
C LEU A 21 -18.31 22.99 13.42
N GLY A 22 -17.15 23.30 13.94
CA GLY A 22 -16.85 23.28 15.38
C GLY A 22 -15.55 24.00 15.65
N THR A 23 -15.67 25.25 16.06
CA THR A 23 -14.56 26.10 16.52
C THR A 23 -13.84 25.50 17.73
N LEU A 24 -12.56 25.21 17.55
CA LEU A 24 -11.60 25.21 18.64
C LEU A 24 -10.34 25.94 18.15
N GLN A 25 -10.18 27.12 18.71
CA GLN A 25 -9.08 28.02 18.46
C GLN A 25 -7.96 27.75 19.45
N GLU A 26 -6.72 27.86 18.94
CA GLU A 26 -5.47 28.15 19.64
C GLU A 26 -4.86 27.07 20.57
N THR A 27 -3.84 26.41 20.07
CA THR A 27 -2.45 26.50 20.60
C THR A 27 -1.53 25.56 19.78
N ILE A 28 -0.96 26.00 18.69
CA ILE A 28 0.25 25.36 18.12
C ILE A 28 1.22 26.48 17.72
N LEU A 29 2.10 26.81 18.64
CA LEU A 29 3.31 27.56 18.35
C LEU A 29 4.52 26.63 18.51
N ALA A 30 5.38 26.67 17.47
CA ALA A 30 6.75 26.20 17.47
C ALA A 30 6.99 24.69 17.48
N ALA A 31 7.04 24.09 16.30
CA ALA A 31 7.82 22.86 16.09
C ALA A 31 9.29 23.26 15.83
N PRO A 32 10.24 22.65 16.52
CA PRO A 32 11.61 23.11 16.55
C PRO A 32 12.47 22.60 15.40
N ALA A 33 13.47 23.39 15.04
CA ALA A 33 14.58 23.11 14.16
C ALA A 33 15.45 21.88 14.53
N ALA A 34 15.03 21.09 15.52
CA ALA A 34 15.75 19.89 15.97
C ALA A 34 15.55 18.66 15.07
N ALA A 35 14.54 18.66 14.19
CA ALA A 35 14.32 17.57 13.23
C ALA A 35 15.31 17.56 12.06
N ALA A 36 15.97 18.68 11.78
CA ALA A 36 16.93 18.81 10.67
C ALA A 36 18.31 18.17 10.95
N ALA A 37 18.67 17.96 12.21
CA ALA A 37 19.98 17.40 12.57
C ALA A 37 20.02 15.86 12.62
N ALA A 38 18.87 15.17 12.66
CA ALA A 38 18.79 13.70 12.65
C ALA A 38 18.79 13.10 11.23
N SER A 39 18.70 13.92 10.19
CA SER A 39 18.61 13.52 8.79
C SER A 39 19.96 13.18 8.13
N GLN A 40 21.08 13.49 8.77
CA GLN A 40 22.40 13.38 8.13
C GLN A 40 23.11 12.01 8.23
N ALA A 41 22.49 10.97 8.80
CA ALA A 41 23.13 9.67 9.03
C ALA A 41 22.36 8.45 8.51
N ARG A 42 21.41 8.61 7.58
CA ARG A 42 20.77 7.46 6.94
C ARG A 42 21.29 7.29 5.52
N GLY A 43 22.44 6.60 5.43
CA GLY A 43 22.99 6.16 4.16
C GLY A 43 21.95 5.38 3.34
N ALA A 44 22.03 5.52 2.01
CA ALA A 44 21.29 4.66 1.09
C ALA A 44 21.42 3.22 1.58
N VAL A 45 20.29 2.49 1.72
CA VAL A 45 20.31 1.06 2.04
C VAL A 45 21.05 0.38 0.89
N SER A 46 22.35 0.12 1.08
CA SER A 46 23.15 -0.70 0.19
C SER A 46 22.75 -2.15 0.46
N VAL A 47 21.65 -2.57 -0.13
CA VAL A 47 21.29 -3.98 -0.13
C VAL A 47 22.25 -4.68 -1.08
N SER A 48 23.04 -5.62 -0.58
CA SER A 48 23.78 -6.54 -1.46
C SER A 48 22.77 -7.21 -2.38
N PRO A 49 22.93 -7.11 -3.71
CA PRO A 49 21.97 -7.68 -4.63
C PRO A 49 21.91 -9.20 -4.42
N GLY A 50 20.76 -9.70 -3.98
CA GLY A 50 20.48 -11.14 -3.96
C GLY A 50 20.41 -11.69 -5.40
N PRO A 51 20.13 -13.00 -5.57
CA PRO A 51 19.86 -13.58 -6.87
C PRO A 51 18.74 -12.82 -7.59
N ILE A 52 18.81 -12.75 -8.93
CA ILE A 52 17.72 -12.19 -9.74
C ILE A 52 16.46 -13.01 -9.49
N LEU A 53 15.36 -12.33 -9.24
CA LEU A 53 14.03 -12.94 -9.16
C LEU A 53 13.40 -12.91 -10.54
N ASP A 54 13.29 -14.08 -11.16
CA ASP A 54 12.60 -14.26 -12.43
C ASP A 54 11.12 -14.59 -12.13
N ILE A 55 10.25 -13.62 -12.33
CA ILE A 55 8.82 -13.66 -12.01
C ILE A 55 8.03 -13.87 -13.31
N ALA A 56 7.23 -14.93 -13.35
CA ALA A 56 6.31 -15.19 -14.45
C ALA A 56 5.00 -14.41 -14.30
N ASP A 57 4.54 -14.26 -13.06
CA ASP A 57 3.32 -13.53 -12.75
C ASP A 57 3.39 -12.90 -11.36
N TRP A 58 2.92 -11.67 -11.27
CA TRP A 58 2.70 -10.93 -10.02
C TRP A 58 1.43 -10.13 -10.15
N SER A 59 0.54 -10.29 -9.18
CA SER A 59 -0.70 -9.54 -9.12
C SER A 59 -1.31 -9.62 -7.72
N TYR A 60 -2.51 -9.08 -7.58
CA TYR A 60 -3.29 -9.15 -6.37
C TYR A 60 -4.79 -9.30 -6.68
N PHE A 61 -5.54 -9.70 -5.68
CA PHE A 61 -7.00 -9.75 -5.74
C PHE A 61 -7.60 -9.70 -4.33
N TRP A 62 -8.86 -9.28 -4.24
CA TRP A 62 -9.65 -9.44 -3.03
C TRP A 62 -10.61 -10.60 -3.18
N PHE A 63 -10.58 -11.50 -2.18
CA PHE A 63 -11.55 -12.57 -2.04
C PHE A 63 -12.77 -12.14 -1.25
N GLY A 64 -13.95 -12.64 -1.66
CA GLY A 64 -15.18 -12.50 -0.92
C GLY A 64 -15.63 -11.07 -0.79
N VAL A 65 -15.48 -10.29 -1.84
CA VAL A 65 -16.12 -8.98 -1.95
C VAL A 65 -17.61 -9.22 -2.07
N GLU A 66 -18.37 -8.74 -1.10
CA GLU A 66 -19.82 -8.84 -1.03
C GLU A 66 -20.40 -7.48 -0.72
N HIS A 67 -21.68 -7.29 -1.05
CA HIS A 67 -22.38 -6.05 -0.85
C HIS A 67 -23.12 -6.03 0.49
N ALA A 68 -23.13 -4.87 1.17
CA ALA A 68 -23.95 -4.59 2.33
C ALA A 68 -24.80 -3.34 2.05
N LEU A 69 -26.11 -3.45 2.29
CA LEU A 69 -27.05 -2.33 2.14
C LEU A 69 -27.09 -1.54 3.45
N LEU A 70 -26.64 -0.31 3.42
CA LEU A 70 -26.75 0.67 4.50
C LEU A 70 -27.82 1.72 4.17
N ALA A 71 -28.22 2.51 5.16
CA ALA A 71 -29.20 3.59 4.95
C ALA A 71 -28.79 4.61 3.87
N ARG A 72 -27.49 4.73 3.57
CA ARG A 72 -26.91 5.64 2.57
C ARG A 72 -26.72 5.01 1.19
N GLY A 73 -27.00 3.73 1.02
CA GLY A 73 -26.80 2.94 -0.20
C GLY A 73 -25.94 1.70 0.00
N THR A 74 -25.66 1.00 -1.10
CA THR A 74 -24.88 -0.24 -1.12
C THR A 74 -23.39 0.04 -1.01
N VAL A 75 -22.70 -0.65 -0.13
CA VAL A 75 -21.24 -0.57 0.08
C VAL A 75 -20.64 -1.99 0.08
N VAL A 76 -19.31 -2.10 0.02
CA VAL A 76 -18.66 -3.38 0.32
C VAL A 76 -18.94 -3.79 1.76
N ASN A 77 -19.10 -5.08 2.01
CA ASN A 77 -19.40 -5.57 3.36
C ASN A 77 -18.18 -5.57 4.31
N GLY A 78 -16.99 -5.16 3.84
CA GLY A 78 -15.77 -5.11 4.64
C GLY A 78 -15.16 -6.48 4.98
N MET A 79 -15.78 -7.56 4.54
CA MET A 79 -15.38 -8.94 4.84
C MET A 79 -14.47 -9.55 3.77
N GLN A 80 -13.97 -8.72 2.84
CA GLN A 80 -13.02 -9.14 1.83
C GLN A 80 -11.63 -9.37 2.43
N MET A 81 -10.85 -10.18 1.73
CA MET A 81 -9.47 -10.51 2.10
C MET A 81 -8.53 -10.21 0.94
N TYR A 82 -7.50 -9.42 1.19
CA TYR A 82 -6.46 -9.11 0.22
C TYR A 82 -5.44 -10.25 0.11
N VAL A 83 -5.11 -10.60 -1.13
CA VAL A 83 -4.07 -11.58 -1.44
C VAL A 83 -3.16 -11.03 -2.54
N GLU A 84 -1.87 -10.96 -2.28
CA GLU A 84 -0.84 -10.66 -3.27
C GLU A 84 -0.12 -11.96 -3.63
N HIS A 85 0.05 -12.24 -4.92
CA HIS A 85 0.70 -13.47 -5.36
C HIS A 85 1.91 -13.21 -6.24
N TRP A 86 2.85 -14.13 -6.16
CA TRP A 86 4.11 -14.15 -6.89
C TRP A 86 4.35 -15.54 -7.42
N ILE A 87 4.51 -15.67 -8.73
CA ILE A 87 4.77 -16.94 -9.40
C ILE A 87 6.12 -16.86 -10.10
N PRO A 88 7.12 -17.67 -9.71
CA PRO A 88 8.42 -17.69 -10.37
C PRO A 88 8.30 -18.30 -11.77
N THR A 89 9.18 -17.92 -12.69
CA THR A 89 9.24 -18.53 -14.03
C THR A 89 9.58 -20.03 -13.98
N SER A 90 10.33 -20.44 -12.97
CA SER A 90 10.67 -21.84 -12.69
C SER A 90 10.00 -22.32 -11.43
N VAL A 91 8.77 -22.84 -11.56
CA VAL A 91 8.07 -23.51 -10.44
C VAL A 91 8.68 -24.88 -10.23
N ARG A 92 9.23 -25.13 -9.03
CA ARG A 92 9.94 -26.37 -8.68
C ARG A 92 9.22 -27.21 -7.65
N HIS A 93 8.16 -26.68 -7.02
CA HIS A 93 7.44 -27.33 -5.93
C HIS A 93 5.96 -27.55 -6.28
N PRO A 94 5.36 -28.67 -5.88
CA PRO A 94 3.99 -29.02 -6.24
C PRO A 94 2.96 -28.09 -5.60
N TYR A 95 3.25 -27.61 -4.38
CA TYR A 95 2.32 -26.82 -3.60
C TYR A 95 2.77 -25.38 -3.49
N PRO A 96 1.86 -24.40 -3.70
CA PRO A 96 2.13 -23.02 -3.31
C PRO A 96 2.22 -22.87 -1.80
N VAL A 97 2.88 -21.79 -1.40
CA VAL A 97 2.98 -21.36 0.00
C VAL A 97 2.08 -20.18 0.23
N VAL A 98 1.24 -20.26 1.26
CA VAL A 98 0.41 -19.13 1.74
C VAL A 98 1.01 -18.62 3.05
N LEU A 99 1.38 -17.32 3.07
CA LEU A 99 1.99 -16.64 4.20
C LEU A 99 0.93 -15.86 4.99
N ILE A 100 0.71 -16.24 6.26
CA ILE A 100 -0.34 -15.70 7.14
C ILE A 100 0.31 -15.01 8.34
N HIS A 101 0.19 -13.69 8.43
CA HIS A 101 0.80 -12.88 9.49
C HIS A 101 0.18 -13.09 10.88
N GLY A 102 0.90 -12.67 11.91
CA GLY A 102 0.50 -12.72 13.31
C GLY A 102 -0.51 -11.66 13.73
N GLY A 103 -0.79 -11.58 15.02
CA GLY A 103 -1.59 -10.50 15.62
C GLY A 103 -0.89 -9.15 15.45
N TYR A 104 -1.63 -8.07 15.26
CA TYR A 104 -1.18 -6.73 14.92
C TYR A 104 -0.43 -6.61 13.57
N GLY A 105 0.13 -7.69 13.02
CA GLY A 105 0.92 -7.71 11.80
C GLY A 105 0.10 -7.59 10.52
N GLN A 106 0.80 -7.62 9.39
CA GLN A 106 0.26 -7.60 8.05
C GLN A 106 1.24 -8.28 7.08
N GLY A 107 0.88 -8.40 5.81
CA GLY A 107 1.71 -9.09 4.81
C GLY A 107 3.13 -8.54 4.66
N THR A 108 3.39 -7.30 5.09
CA THR A 108 4.73 -6.70 5.11
C THR A 108 5.74 -7.50 5.93
N ASP A 109 5.28 -8.25 6.95
CA ASP A 109 6.12 -9.11 7.79
C ASP A 109 6.91 -10.15 6.97
N TRP A 110 6.41 -10.51 5.79
CA TRP A 110 6.98 -11.51 4.89
C TRP A 110 7.76 -10.94 3.72
N ILE A 111 7.54 -9.65 3.38
CA ILE A 111 8.08 -9.02 2.17
C ILE A 111 9.50 -8.53 2.39
N SER A 112 9.75 -7.83 3.50
CA SER A 112 11.05 -7.22 3.82
C SER A 112 11.35 -7.26 5.31
N THR A 113 12.63 -7.18 5.63
CA THR A 113 13.09 -6.96 7.01
C THR A 113 13.12 -5.47 7.36
N PRO A 114 13.10 -5.08 8.65
CA PRO A 114 13.13 -3.67 9.07
C PRO A 114 14.36 -2.89 8.62
N ASP A 115 15.46 -3.57 8.30
CA ASP A 115 16.70 -3.00 7.76
C ASP A 115 16.78 -3.08 6.22
N GLY A 116 15.68 -3.46 5.53
CA GLY A 116 15.53 -3.41 4.08
C GLY A 116 16.07 -4.62 3.32
N ARG A 117 16.43 -5.72 3.99
CA ARG A 117 16.75 -6.98 3.32
C ARG A 117 15.48 -7.71 2.87
N ARG A 118 15.65 -8.68 1.96
CA ARG A 118 14.57 -9.55 1.50
C ARG A 118 13.94 -10.34 2.64
N GLY A 119 12.60 -10.39 2.66
CA GLY A 119 11.82 -11.25 3.53
C GLY A 119 11.67 -12.68 2.98
N TRP A 120 10.99 -13.53 3.74
CA TRP A 120 10.77 -14.93 3.37
C TRP A 120 10.00 -15.10 2.05
N ALA A 121 9.14 -14.18 1.67
CA ALA A 121 8.46 -14.24 0.38
C ALA A 121 9.46 -14.31 -0.78
N SER A 122 10.49 -13.47 -0.79
CA SER A 122 11.55 -13.50 -1.80
C SER A 122 12.39 -14.78 -1.74
N HIS A 123 12.74 -15.24 -0.54
CA HIS A 123 13.53 -16.46 -0.39
C HIS A 123 12.78 -17.71 -0.86
N LEU A 124 11.48 -17.79 -0.64
CA LEU A 124 10.63 -18.86 -1.16
C LEU A 124 10.54 -18.83 -2.70
N LEU A 125 10.45 -17.62 -3.29
CA LEU A 125 10.49 -17.46 -4.74
C LEU A 125 11.83 -17.93 -5.35
N GLU A 126 12.95 -17.60 -4.71
CA GLU A 126 14.28 -18.08 -5.10
C GLU A 126 14.37 -19.61 -5.10
N GLN A 127 13.65 -20.27 -4.20
CA GLN A 127 13.52 -21.73 -4.16
C GLN A 127 12.56 -22.29 -5.22
N GLY A 128 11.76 -21.46 -5.90
CA GLY A 128 10.82 -21.87 -6.93
C GLY A 128 9.42 -22.21 -6.41
N TYR A 129 9.05 -21.74 -5.23
CA TYR A 129 7.68 -21.81 -4.75
C TYR A 129 6.82 -20.70 -5.38
N ARG A 130 5.55 -21.01 -5.66
CA ARG A 130 4.50 -20.01 -5.84
C ARG A 130 4.16 -19.46 -4.45
N VAL A 131 4.13 -18.14 -4.29
CA VAL A 131 3.96 -17.49 -2.99
C VAL A 131 2.71 -16.62 -2.99
N TYR A 132 1.90 -16.77 -1.98
CA TYR A 132 0.71 -15.97 -1.70
C TYR A 132 0.87 -15.28 -0.35
N VAL A 133 0.87 -13.95 -0.35
CA VAL A 133 0.94 -13.14 0.87
C VAL A 133 -0.44 -12.59 1.17
N VAL A 134 -0.96 -12.89 2.34
CA VAL A 134 -2.32 -12.54 2.73
C VAL A 134 -2.31 -11.44 3.78
N ASP A 135 -3.14 -10.42 3.58
CA ASP A 135 -3.54 -9.51 4.65
C ASP A 135 -4.90 -10.01 5.19
N ARG A 136 -4.97 -10.29 6.50
CA ARG A 136 -6.20 -10.79 7.13
C ARG A 136 -7.30 -9.71 7.15
N PRO A 137 -8.59 -10.07 7.19
CA PRO A 137 -9.67 -9.09 7.23
C PRO A 137 -9.45 -7.99 8.29
N GLY A 138 -9.62 -6.73 7.88
CA GLY A 138 -9.40 -5.55 8.73
C GLY A 138 -7.94 -5.22 9.04
N GLN A 139 -6.97 -5.87 8.38
CA GLN A 139 -5.54 -5.62 8.54
C GLN A 139 -4.89 -5.34 7.18
N GLY A 140 -3.77 -4.60 7.21
CA GLY A 140 -2.98 -4.30 6.03
C GLY A 140 -3.81 -3.59 4.95
N ARG A 141 -3.82 -4.16 3.74
CA ARG A 141 -4.57 -3.61 2.60
C ARG A 141 -6.08 -3.75 2.70
N ASN A 142 -6.60 -4.57 3.62
CA ASN A 142 -8.03 -4.65 3.87
C ASN A 142 -8.51 -3.42 4.64
N PRO A 143 -9.32 -2.55 4.04
CA PRO A 143 -9.80 -1.35 4.72
C PRO A 143 -10.62 -1.69 5.95
N TYR A 144 -10.45 -0.90 6.99
CA TYR A 144 -11.29 -0.98 8.17
C TYR A 144 -12.58 -0.18 7.97
N HIS A 145 -13.69 -0.86 8.21
CA HIS A 145 -15.04 -0.28 8.13
C HIS A 145 -15.75 -0.44 9.48
N PRO A 146 -15.74 0.57 10.38
CA PRO A 146 -16.29 0.43 11.74
C PRO A 146 -17.78 0.13 11.79
N TYR A 147 -18.55 0.50 10.78
CA TYR A 147 -19.99 0.14 10.70
C TYR A 147 -20.22 -1.35 10.41
N LEU A 148 -19.18 -2.10 10.05
CA LEU A 148 -19.19 -3.54 9.77
C LEU A 148 -18.34 -4.32 10.77
N HIS A 149 -17.14 -3.82 11.06
CA HIS A 149 -16.17 -4.48 11.93
C HIS A 149 -16.36 -4.15 13.42
N GLY A 150 -17.17 -3.14 13.74
CA GLY A 150 -17.27 -2.61 15.11
C GLY A 150 -16.09 -1.69 15.45
N THR A 151 -15.82 -1.51 16.74
CA THR A 151 -14.74 -0.64 17.21
C THR A 151 -13.40 -1.34 17.21
N PHE A 152 -12.34 -0.56 17.11
CA PHE A 152 -11.00 -1.02 17.44
C PHE A 152 -10.86 -1.35 18.95
N ASP A 153 -9.85 -2.15 19.29
CA ASP A 153 -9.36 -2.26 20.65
C ASP A 153 -8.99 -0.86 21.20
N ALA A 154 -9.03 -0.72 22.52
CA ALA A 154 -9.01 0.59 23.18
C ALA A 154 -7.76 1.44 22.89
N GLN A 155 -6.67 0.84 22.44
CA GLN A 155 -5.38 1.52 22.28
C GLN A 155 -4.70 1.15 20.95
N ALA A 156 -4.16 2.17 20.28
CA ALA A 156 -3.28 1.96 19.14
C ALA A 156 -1.96 1.28 19.58
N PRO A 157 -1.32 0.48 18.70
CA PRO A 157 0.00 -0.08 18.99
C PRO A 157 1.04 1.00 19.24
N THR A 158 1.83 0.83 20.29
CA THR A 158 2.91 1.78 20.66
C THR A 158 4.28 1.27 20.21
N PHE A 159 5.28 2.15 20.19
CA PHE A 159 6.68 1.76 19.98
C PHE A 159 7.18 0.81 21.08
N GLU A 160 6.70 1.00 22.31
CA GLU A 160 7.01 0.12 23.46
C GLU A 160 6.40 -1.27 23.20
N ARG A 161 5.19 -1.34 22.64
CA ARG A 161 4.56 -2.60 22.24
C ARG A 161 5.32 -3.29 21.11
N ALA A 162 5.71 -2.54 20.06
CA ALA A 162 6.52 -3.06 18.96
C ALA A 162 7.84 -3.65 19.49
N ARG A 163 8.53 -2.92 20.37
CA ARG A 163 9.74 -3.39 21.04
C ARG A 163 9.50 -4.71 21.80
N SER A 164 8.41 -4.78 22.57
CA SER A 164 8.04 -5.99 23.32
C SER A 164 7.76 -7.19 22.41
N ILE A 165 7.14 -6.96 21.25
CA ILE A 165 6.86 -8.02 20.27
C ILE A 165 8.16 -8.61 19.72
N VAL A 166 9.16 -7.80 19.41
CA VAL A 166 10.37 -8.23 18.70
C VAL A 166 11.47 -8.78 19.59
N LEU A 167 11.61 -8.28 20.85
CA LEU A 167 12.80 -8.61 21.66
C LEU A 167 12.68 -9.90 22.46
N GLY A 168 11.47 -10.47 22.59
CA GLY A 168 11.28 -11.70 23.35
C GLY A 168 11.58 -11.57 24.86
N THR A 169 11.86 -12.69 25.52
CA THR A 169 11.96 -12.79 26.98
C THR A 169 13.38 -12.60 27.54
N THR A 170 14.40 -12.83 26.73
CA THR A 170 15.81 -12.72 27.10
C THR A 170 16.58 -11.86 26.09
N PRO A 171 16.39 -10.54 26.12
CA PRO A 171 16.97 -9.63 25.12
C PRO A 171 18.50 -9.72 24.98
N GLN A 172 19.20 -10.14 26.04
CA GLN A 172 20.66 -10.29 26.03
C GLN A 172 21.15 -11.38 25.07
N LEU A 173 20.32 -12.38 24.79
CA LEU A 173 20.63 -13.45 23.85
C LEU A 173 20.18 -13.11 22.42
N HIS A 174 19.39 -12.05 22.23
CA HIS A 174 18.82 -11.66 20.95
C HIS A 174 19.85 -10.93 20.06
N THR A 175 20.74 -11.66 19.43
CA THR A 175 21.84 -11.11 18.61
C THR A 175 21.47 -10.92 17.15
N GLN A 176 20.34 -11.48 16.69
CA GLN A 176 19.91 -11.43 15.29
C GLN A 176 19.00 -10.25 14.97
N TRP A 177 18.54 -9.49 15.96
CA TRP A 177 17.81 -8.25 15.67
C TRP A 177 18.69 -7.25 14.88
N PRO A 178 18.17 -6.62 13.78
CA PRO A 178 19.00 -5.76 12.92
C PRO A 178 19.30 -4.37 13.51
N GLY A 179 18.74 -4.03 14.65
CA GLY A 179 18.96 -2.76 15.37
C GLY A 179 19.53 -2.96 16.76
N ASN A 180 19.45 -1.90 17.59
CA ASN A 180 19.88 -1.94 18.99
C ASN A 180 18.76 -2.37 19.95
N GLY A 181 17.52 -2.47 19.49
CA GLY A 181 16.36 -2.87 20.27
C GLY A 181 15.82 -1.81 21.24
N ASP A 182 16.26 -0.58 21.19
CA ASP A 182 15.69 0.51 21.97
C ASP A 182 14.38 1.02 21.35
N VAL A 183 13.55 1.70 22.13
CA VAL A 183 12.31 2.31 21.61
C VAL A 183 12.60 3.34 20.49
N ALA A 184 13.78 3.96 20.51
CA ALA A 184 14.25 4.88 19.47
C ALA A 184 14.88 4.19 18.26
N ASP A 185 15.09 2.87 18.30
CA ASP A 185 15.69 2.09 17.21
C ASP A 185 14.89 2.25 15.90
N PRO A 186 15.55 2.61 14.78
CA PRO A 186 14.91 2.68 13.48
C PRO A 186 14.24 1.36 13.04
N ALA A 187 14.80 0.21 13.41
CA ALA A 187 14.20 -1.09 13.10
C ALA A 187 12.91 -1.33 13.92
N ILE A 188 12.89 -0.92 15.19
CA ILE A 188 11.65 -0.91 16.00
C ILE A 188 10.63 0.05 15.39
N ALA A 189 11.06 1.20 14.86
CA ALA A 189 10.16 2.14 14.23
C ALA A 189 9.48 1.56 12.97
N GLN A 190 10.20 0.78 12.14
CA GLN A 190 9.61 0.08 11.00
C GLN A 190 8.52 -0.90 11.46
N VAL A 191 8.78 -1.68 12.50
CA VAL A 191 7.78 -2.60 13.05
C VAL A 191 6.59 -1.82 13.63
N ALA A 192 6.82 -0.78 14.45
CA ALA A 192 5.74 0.03 15.01
C ALA A 192 4.84 0.63 13.93
N ALA A 193 5.43 1.09 12.82
CA ALA A 193 4.73 1.66 11.68
C ALA A 193 3.87 0.62 10.92
N SER A 194 4.24 -0.66 10.96
CA SER A 194 3.50 -1.75 10.31
C SER A 194 2.34 -2.28 11.15
N LEU A 195 2.34 -2.06 12.47
CA LEU A 195 1.33 -2.64 13.35
C LEU A 195 -0.04 -2.00 13.15
N GLY A 196 -1.02 -2.82 12.80
CA GLY A 196 -2.43 -2.43 12.76
C GLY A 196 -3.08 -2.51 14.14
N GLN A 197 -4.02 -1.61 14.43
CA GLN A 197 -4.83 -1.70 15.64
C GLN A 197 -5.81 -2.88 15.49
N PRO A 198 -5.86 -3.82 16.43
CA PRO A 198 -6.77 -4.95 16.33
C PRO A 198 -8.21 -4.49 16.56
N MET A 199 -9.14 -5.24 16.00
CA MET A 199 -10.56 -5.08 16.35
C MET A 199 -10.82 -5.55 17.78
N ALA A 200 -11.71 -4.86 18.49
CA ALA A 200 -12.09 -5.23 19.86
C ALA A 200 -12.70 -6.64 19.94
N ASN A 201 -13.30 -7.11 18.86
CA ASN A 201 -13.83 -8.46 18.74
C ASN A 201 -13.12 -9.27 17.65
N ASN A 202 -12.09 -10.01 18.03
CA ASN A 202 -11.36 -10.90 17.12
C ASN A 202 -12.18 -12.09 16.58
N THR A 203 -13.33 -12.42 17.18
CA THR A 203 -14.19 -13.51 16.69
C THR A 203 -14.66 -13.23 15.27
N ILE A 204 -14.98 -11.96 14.97
CA ILE A 204 -15.40 -11.53 13.63
C ILE A 204 -14.34 -11.88 12.58
N THR A 205 -13.07 -11.55 12.83
CA THR A 205 -11.98 -11.84 11.87
C THR A 205 -11.79 -13.31 11.65
N LEU A 206 -11.93 -14.13 12.70
CA LEU A 206 -11.79 -15.58 12.60
C LEU A 206 -12.96 -16.21 11.84
N ASP A 207 -14.18 -15.74 12.05
CA ASP A 207 -15.37 -16.23 11.34
C ASP A 207 -15.33 -15.86 9.85
N VAL A 208 -14.91 -14.65 9.54
CA VAL A 208 -14.67 -14.23 8.14
C VAL A 208 -13.58 -15.09 7.51
N TRP A 209 -12.48 -15.30 8.22
CA TRP A 209 -11.37 -16.12 7.72
C TRP A 209 -11.79 -17.57 7.43
N ARG A 210 -12.64 -18.16 8.26
CA ARG A 210 -13.12 -19.54 8.05
C ARG A 210 -13.69 -19.75 6.65
N THR A 211 -14.39 -18.75 6.14
CA THR A 211 -14.94 -18.76 4.79
C THR A 211 -13.92 -18.34 3.75
N ARG A 212 -13.22 -17.23 3.96
CA ARG A 212 -12.32 -16.63 2.95
C ARG A 212 -11.03 -17.44 2.76
N GLY A 213 -10.46 -17.97 3.85
CA GLY A 213 -9.32 -18.87 3.76
C GLY A 213 -9.65 -20.17 3.04
N ALA A 214 -10.88 -20.70 3.23
CA ALA A 214 -11.34 -21.87 2.48
C ALA A 214 -11.49 -21.55 0.98
N LEU A 215 -12.15 -20.45 0.63
CA LEU A 215 -12.31 -20.00 -0.75
C LEU A 215 -10.95 -19.76 -1.45
N LEU A 216 -9.97 -19.22 -0.73
CA LEU A 216 -8.62 -19.04 -1.27
C LEU A 216 -8.04 -20.40 -1.70
N LEU A 217 -8.12 -21.43 -0.86
CA LEU A 217 -7.61 -22.76 -1.21
C LEU A 217 -8.44 -23.43 -2.32
N ASP A 218 -9.73 -23.18 -2.39
CA ASP A 218 -10.57 -23.67 -3.49
C ASP A 218 -10.09 -23.10 -4.85
N ASP A 219 -9.57 -21.87 -4.85
CA ASP A 219 -9.07 -21.20 -6.05
C ASP A 219 -7.62 -21.60 -6.42
N ILE A 220 -6.71 -21.65 -5.43
CA ILE A 220 -5.28 -21.88 -5.70
C ILE A 220 -4.88 -23.35 -5.59
N GLY A 221 -5.75 -24.21 -5.06
CA GLY A 221 -5.54 -25.66 -4.88
C GLY A 221 -4.75 -26.02 -3.63
N PRO A 222 -4.27 -27.29 -3.57
CA PRO A 222 -3.52 -27.80 -2.43
C PRO A 222 -2.31 -26.96 -2.10
N SER A 223 -2.16 -26.54 -0.82
CA SER A 223 -1.17 -25.54 -0.39
C SER A 223 -0.51 -25.89 0.93
N ILE A 224 0.67 -25.32 1.17
CA ILE A 224 1.35 -25.28 2.46
C ILE A 224 1.09 -23.91 3.10
N LEU A 225 0.71 -23.89 4.37
CA LEU A 225 0.44 -22.65 5.11
C LEU A 225 1.61 -22.35 6.05
N ILE A 226 2.30 -21.24 5.87
CA ILE A 226 3.32 -20.74 6.81
C ILE A 226 2.71 -19.57 7.59
N THR A 227 2.75 -19.67 8.91
CA THR A 227 2.09 -18.72 9.80
C THR A 227 3.05 -18.18 10.85
N HIS A 228 2.74 -17.03 11.39
CA HIS A 228 3.44 -16.45 12.53
C HIS A 228 2.45 -16.15 13.68
N GLY A 229 2.88 -16.45 14.92
CA GLY A 229 2.13 -16.11 16.13
C GLY A 229 0.68 -16.59 16.09
N ASP A 230 -0.26 -15.66 16.24
CA ASP A 230 -1.71 -15.92 16.20
C ASP A 230 -2.20 -16.38 14.80
N GLY A 231 -1.41 -16.20 13.75
CA GLY A 231 -1.70 -16.73 12.41
C GLY A 231 -1.91 -18.24 12.38
N ALA A 232 -1.34 -18.96 13.35
CA ALA A 232 -1.49 -20.41 13.47
C ALA A 232 -2.96 -20.85 13.69
N VAL A 233 -3.74 -20.07 14.42
CA VAL A 233 -5.17 -20.33 14.64
C VAL A 233 -5.95 -20.23 13.32
N PHE A 234 -5.60 -19.28 12.48
CA PHE A 234 -6.21 -19.10 11.15
C PHE A 234 -5.89 -20.26 10.22
N ALA A 235 -4.65 -20.76 10.21
CA ALA A 235 -4.29 -21.97 9.45
C ALA A 235 -5.04 -23.20 9.95
N ALA A 236 -5.20 -23.38 11.26
CA ALA A 236 -5.96 -24.47 11.86
C ALA A 236 -7.43 -24.46 11.42
N VAL A 237 -8.06 -23.29 11.43
CA VAL A 237 -9.45 -23.12 10.96
C VAL A 237 -9.57 -23.47 9.47
N THR A 238 -8.62 -23.05 8.64
CA THR A 238 -8.58 -23.39 7.21
C THR A 238 -8.41 -24.89 7.00
N ALA A 239 -7.51 -25.55 7.76
CA ALA A 239 -7.32 -27.00 7.71
C ALA A 239 -8.59 -27.76 8.11
N GLY A 240 -9.34 -27.27 9.11
CA GLY A 240 -10.64 -27.83 9.48
C GLY A 240 -11.68 -27.71 8.37
N ALA A 241 -11.69 -26.59 7.66
CA ALA A 241 -12.64 -26.32 6.57
C ALA A 241 -12.26 -27.05 5.25
N ARG A 242 -10.97 -27.23 4.96
CA ARG A 242 -10.43 -27.82 3.72
C ARG A 242 -9.27 -28.79 4.00
N PRO A 243 -9.49 -29.88 4.75
CA PRO A 243 -8.41 -30.78 5.14
C PRO A 243 -7.68 -31.43 3.96
N ALA A 244 -8.35 -31.64 2.83
CA ALA A 244 -7.75 -32.21 1.62
C ALA A 244 -6.82 -31.21 0.90
N LEU A 245 -7.04 -29.90 1.08
CA LEU A 245 -6.27 -28.84 0.40
C LEU A 245 -5.12 -28.30 1.25
N VAL A 246 -5.11 -28.46 2.58
CA VAL A 246 -3.97 -28.12 3.41
C VAL A 246 -3.00 -29.29 3.46
N LYS A 247 -1.84 -29.16 2.84
CA LYS A 247 -0.84 -30.22 2.75
C LYS A 247 0.14 -30.23 3.93
N GLY A 248 0.36 -29.06 4.52
CA GLY A 248 1.19 -28.90 5.70
C GLY A 248 1.00 -27.52 6.32
N ILE A 249 1.25 -27.43 7.62
CA ILE A 249 1.23 -26.17 8.35
C ILE A 249 2.59 -25.96 9.01
N VAL A 250 3.18 -24.79 8.81
CA VAL A 250 4.33 -24.30 9.57
C VAL A 250 3.84 -23.21 10.51
N ALA A 251 3.88 -23.47 11.80
CA ALA A 251 3.51 -22.52 12.85
C ALA A 251 4.79 -21.94 13.48
N ALA A 252 5.26 -20.79 12.98
CA ALA A 252 6.39 -20.07 13.57
C ALA A 252 5.89 -19.28 14.78
N GLU A 253 6.53 -19.49 15.94
CA GLU A 253 6.24 -18.78 17.17
C GLU A 253 4.75 -18.81 17.59
N PRO A 254 4.05 -19.97 17.54
CA PRO A 254 2.64 -20.03 17.83
C PRO A 254 2.35 -19.69 19.29
N ARG A 255 1.30 -18.90 19.53
CA ARG A 255 0.79 -18.61 20.88
C ARG A 255 -0.27 -19.61 21.32
N SER A 256 -1.03 -20.13 20.38
CA SER A 256 -2.04 -21.16 20.59
C SER A 256 -2.29 -21.91 19.28
N LEU A 257 -2.78 -23.13 19.39
CA LEU A 257 -3.30 -23.90 18.28
C LEU A 257 -4.56 -24.60 18.76
N THR A 258 -5.64 -24.39 18.07
CA THR A 258 -6.91 -25.12 18.28
C THR A 258 -6.86 -26.44 17.54
N THR A 259 -7.86 -27.30 17.74
CA THR A 259 -7.98 -28.64 17.15
C THR A 259 -7.65 -28.63 15.65
N LEU A 260 -6.61 -29.38 15.27
CA LEU A 260 -6.19 -29.53 13.89
C LEU A 260 -6.87 -30.74 13.23
N ALA A 261 -7.17 -30.63 11.95
CA ALA A 261 -7.33 -31.80 11.10
C ALA A 261 -6.01 -32.61 11.04
N ASN A 262 -6.06 -33.86 10.61
CA ASN A 262 -4.84 -34.72 10.49
C ASN A 262 -3.94 -34.23 9.32
N VAL A 263 -3.30 -33.07 9.53
CA VAL A 263 -2.39 -32.41 8.58
C VAL A 263 -1.00 -32.38 9.20
N PRO A 264 0.08 -32.63 8.46
CA PRO A 264 1.45 -32.48 8.96
C PRO A 264 1.70 -31.06 9.50
N LEU A 265 2.30 -30.98 10.69
CA LEU A 265 2.57 -29.72 11.38
C LEU A 265 4.04 -29.60 11.76
N ALA A 266 4.69 -28.50 11.40
CA ALA A 266 5.94 -28.05 12.00
C ALA A 266 5.66 -26.87 12.95
N ILE A 267 6.06 -27.00 14.19
CA ILE A 267 6.12 -25.89 15.15
C ILE A 267 7.57 -25.40 15.16
N VAL A 268 7.77 -24.10 14.87
CA VAL A 268 9.11 -23.50 14.79
C VAL A 268 9.26 -22.50 15.92
N THR A 269 10.32 -22.65 16.74
CA THR A 269 10.58 -21.75 17.88
C THR A 269 12.03 -21.28 17.88
N ALA A 270 12.20 -19.99 18.20
CA ALA A 270 13.49 -19.33 18.34
C ALA A 270 14.04 -19.43 19.78
N GLU A 271 15.35 -19.19 19.94
CA GLU A 271 16.05 -19.30 21.24
C GLU A 271 15.56 -18.28 22.27
N VAL A 272 15.22 -17.06 21.80
CA VAL A 272 14.84 -15.92 22.66
C VAL A 272 13.34 -15.70 22.64
N SER A 273 12.58 -16.77 22.61
CA SER A 273 11.12 -16.70 22.53
C SER A 273 10.44 -17.31 23.73
N SER A 274 9.32 -16.70 24.17
CA SER A 274 8.41 -17.32 25.13
C SER A 274 7.62 -18.48 24.52
N SER A 275 7.62 -18.61 23.21
CA SER A 275 6.84 -19.61 22.49
C SER A 275 7.46 -21.01 22.54
N ASP A 276 8.73 -21.19 22.97
CA ASP A 276 9.35 -22.52 23.01
C ASP A 276 8.63 -23.46 23.98
N ALA A 277 8.34 -23.02 25.20
CA ALA A 277 7.59 -23.82 26.17
C ALA A 277 6.17 -24.13 25.68
N ILE A 278 5.51 -23.16 25.05
CA ILE A 278 4.19 -23.31 24.43
C ILE A 278 4.28 -24.31 23.29
N GLY A 279 5.26 -24.18 22.40
CA GLY A 279 5.49 -25.07 21.27
C GLY A 279 5.75 -26.51 21.69
N ALA A 280 6.54 -26.71 22.75
CA ALA A 280 6.82 -28.04 23.32
C ALA A 280 5.54 -28.69 23.89
N ALA A 281 4.75 -27.93 24.64
CA ALA A 281 3.49 -28.40 25.19
C ALA A 281 2.48 -28.76 24.09
N LEU A 282 2.34 -27.88 23.09
CA LEU A 282 1.49 -28.11 21.91
C LEU A 282 1.94 -29.35 21.13
N ALA A 283 3.24 -29.48 20.83
CA ALA A 283 3.78 -30.62 20.11
C ALA A 283 3.49 -31.92 20.86
N THR A 284 3.66 -31.96 22.18
CA THR A 284 3.39 -33.11 23.02
C THR A 284 1.91 -33.50 22.99
N SER A 285 1.03 -32.54 23.25
CA SER A 285 -0.43 -32.76 23.27
C SER A 285 -0.96 -33.24 21.91
N LEU A 286 -0.52 -32.62 20.82
CA LEU A 286 -0.96 -32.98 19.47
C LEU A 286 -0.44 -34.35 19.02
N ARG A 287 0.82 -34.74 19.40
CA ARG A 287 1.32 -36.08 19.16
C ARG A 287 0.53 -37.14 19.95
N GLN A 288 0.16 -36.85 21.20
CA GLN A 288 -0.69 -37.75 22.01
C GLN A 288 -2.08 -37.93 21.38
N ALA A 289 -2.57 -36.88 20.67
CA ALA A 289 -3.80 -36.96 19.87
C ALA A 289 -3.61 -37.69 18.52
N GLY A 290 -2.44 -38.24 18.23
CA GLY A 290 -2.18 -39.00 17.01
C GLY A 290 -1.78 -38.17 15.79
N LEU A 291 -1.50 -36.88 15.96
CA LEU A 291 -1.13 -35.98 14.85
C LEU A 291 0.37 -36.06 14.55
N ARG A 292 0.73 -35.87 13.27
CA ARG A 292 2.15 -35.78 12.83
C ARG A 292 2.67 -34.38 13.10
N VAL A 293 3.45 -34.22 14.17
CA VAL A 293 4.00 -32.92 14.60
C VAL A 293 5.51 -33.00 14.75
N GLU A 294 6.23 -32.11 14.11
CA GLU A 294 7.64 -31.83 14.36
C GLU A 294 7.77 -30.50 15.14
N HIS A 295 8.62 -30.51 16.16
CA HIS A 295 9.01 -29.26 16.84
C HIS A 295 10.44 -28.93 16.43
N ILE A 296 10.57 -27.92 15.58
CA ILE A 296 11.83 -27.40 15.05
C ILE A 296 12.29 -26.27 15.97
N ARG A 297 13.21 -26.59 16.88
CA ARG A 297 13.89 -25.59 17.70
C ARG A 297 15.11 -25.08 16.93
N LEU A 298 15.11 -23.82 16.54
CA LEU A 298 16.19 -23.24 15.73
C LEU A 298 17.56 -23.36 16.43
N ALA A 299 17.60 -23.15 17.74
CA ALA A 299 18.84 -23.29 18.52
C ALA A 299 19.43 -24.70 18.47
N GLU A 300 18.60 -25.75 18.46
CA GLU A 300 19.04 -27.15 18.32
C GLU A 300 19.58 -27.47 16.92
N ARG A 301 19.23 -26.66 15.93
CA ARG A 301 19.74 -26.70 14.56
C ARG A 301 20.97 -25.81 14.34
N GLY A 302 21.53 -25.23 15.42
CA GLY A 302 22.69 -24.33 15.37
C GLY A 302 22.35 -22.89 15.00
N ILE A 303 21.06 -22.55 14.79
CA ILE A 303 20.57 -21.20 14.44
C ILE A 303 20.21 -20.50 15.72
N ARG A 304 21.10 -19.63 16.19
CA ARG A 304 21.04 -19.01 17.52
C ARG A 304 20.86 -17.52 17.49
N GLY A 305 20.42 -16.97 18.62
CA GLY A 305 20.25 -15.55 18.84
C GLY A 305 19.01 -14.96 18.17
N ASN A 306 18.10 -15.81 17.70
CA ASN A 306 16.83 -15.38 17.10
C ASN A 306 15.77 -15.13 18.18
N GLY A 307 14.95 -14.13 17.94
CA GLY A 307 13.77 -13.78 18.72
C GLY A 307 12.46 -14.12 18.01
N PRO A 308 11.31 -13.58 18.52
CA PRO A 308 9.99 -13.97 18.03
C PRO A 308 9.69 -13.59 16.57
N MET A 309 10.38 -12.59 16.01
CA MET A 309 10.16 -12.13 14.63
C MET A 309 11.22 -12.69 13.68
N VAL A 310 11.46 -13.99 13.75
CA VAL A 310 12.53 -14.71 13.04
C VAL A 310 12.62 -14.39 11.54
N MET A 311 11.49 -14.13 10.88
CA MET A 311 11.44 -13.79 9.46
C MET A 311 11.97 -12.38 9.14
N MET A 312 12.12 -11.51 10.16
CA MET A 312 12.61 -10.14 10.02
C MET A 312 14.08 -9.98 10.45
N GLU A 313 14.72 -11.01 10.97
CA GLU A 313 16.03 -10.95 11.61
C GLU A 313 17.19 -11.11 10.61
N LYS A 314 18.43 -10.79 11.05
CA LYS A 314 19.63 -10.76 10.20
C LYS A 314 19.89 -12.06 9.45
N ASN A 315 19.63 -13.20 10.09
CA ASN A 315 19.80 -14.54 9.54
C ASN A 315 18.48 -15.19 9.08
N ASN A 316 17.48 -14.38 8.68
CA ASN A 316 16.16 -14.89 8.30
C ASN A 316 16.20 -15.95 7.19
N ARG A 317 17.19 -15.89 6.28
CA ARG A 317 17.41 -16.89 5.24
C ARG A 317 17.85 -18.23 5.82
N GLU A 318 18.77 -18.22 6.78
CA GLU A 318 19.23 -19.41 7.48
C GLU A 318 18.10 -20.03 8.32
N ALA A 319 17.33 -19.17 9.00
CA ALA A 319 16.19 -19.59 9.81
C ALA A 319 15.07 -20.24 8.98
N LEU A 320 14.93 -19.89 7.71
CA LEU A 320 14.00 -20.52 6.79
C LEU A 320 14.44 -21.92 6.35
N GLN A 321 15.74 -22.25 6.36
CA GLN A 321 16.25 -23.50 5.82
C GLN A 321 15.67 -24.77 6.46
N PRO A 322 15.57 -24.91 7.79
CA PRO A 322 14.93 -26.07 8.41
C PRO A 322 13.45 -26.22 8.04
N ILE A 323 12.78 -25.11 7.76
CA ILE A 323 11.40 -25.11 7.29
C ILE A 323 11.32 -25.65 5.87
N LEU A 324 12.20 -25.22 4.97
CA LEU A 324 12.28 -25.72 3.60
C LEU A 324 12.59 -27.22 3.57
N ASP A 325 13.50 -27.68 4.42
CA ASP A 325 13.82 -29.09 4.53
C ASP A 325 12.61 -29.91 5.00
N TRP A 326 11.90 -29.43 6.03
CA TRP A 326 10.68 -30.07 6.50
C TRP A 326 9.57 -30.09 5.44
N MET A 327 9.39 -29.01 4.70
CA MET A 327 8.40 -28.93 3.62
C MET A 327 8.69 -29.95 2.53
N ARG A 328 9.96 -30.05 2.09
CA ARG A 328 10.40 -30.99 1.07
C ARG A 328 10.26 -32.45 1.55
N ASP A 329 10.83 -32.75 2.72
CA ASP A 329 10.99 -34.12 3.18
C ASP A 329 9.74 -34.66 3.91
N GLY A 330 9.03 -33.79 4.64
CA GLY A 330 7.85 -34.14 5.43
C GLY A 330 6.51 -34.01 4.72
N VAL A 331 6.43 -33.17 3.67
CA VAL A 331 5.17 -32.85 2.98
C VAL A 331 5.21 -33.26 1.51
N GLU A 332 6.20 -32.84 0.75
CA GLU A 332 6.21 -33.01 -0.70
C GLU A 332 6.56 -34.44 -1.13
N THR A 333 7.49 -35.09 -0.46
CA THR A 333 7.88 -36.49 -0.74
C THR A 333 6.80 -37.52 -0.41
N ALA A 334 5.88 -37.16 0.51
CA ALA A 334 4.75 -38.02 0.87
C ALA A 334 3.68 -38.11 -0.22
N THR A 335 3.80 -37.31 -1.29
CA THR A 335 2.82 -37.21 -2.37
C THR A 335 3.46 -37.57 -3.70
N ASN A 336 3.33 -38.83 -4.13
CA ASN A 336 3.71 -39.31 -5.46
C ASN A 336 2.77 -38.70 -6.55
N GLY A 337 2.92 -37.42 -6.87
CA GLY A 337 2.08 -36.79 -7.90
C GLY A 337 2.77 -35.60 -8.54
N ALA A 338 2.75 -35.58 -9.89
CA ALA A 338 3.20 -34.44 -10.67
C ALA A 338 2.42 -33.16 -10.26
N PRO A 339 3.07 -31.98 -10.25
CA PRO A 339 2.40 -30.75 -9.90
C PRO A 339 1.23 -30.48 -10.84
N ALA A 340 0.03 -30.40 -10.31
CA ALA A 340 -1.07 -29.79 -11.02
C ALA A 340 -0.72 -28.29 -11.15
N ILE A 341 -0.20 -27.91 -12.32
CA ILE A 341 -0.05 -26.50 -12.69
C ILE A 341 -1.47 -26.00 -12.93
N ILE A 342 -2.15 -25.55 -11.88
CA ILE A 342 -3.30 -24.71 -12.05
C ILE A 342 -2.72 -23.34 -12.41
N ALA A 343 -2.52 -23.10 -13.72
CA ALA A 343 -2.28 -21.77 -14.21
C ALA A 343 -3.46 -20.92 -13.74
N SER A 344 -3.22 -19.89 -12.97
CA SER A 344 -4.27 -18.93 -12.69
C SER A 344 -4.69 -18.34 -14.04
N SER A 345 -5.88 -18.69 -14.50
CA SER A 345 -6.44 -18.26 -15.80
C SER A 345 -6.81 -16.76 -15.80
N ARG A 346 -6.43 -16.03 -14.77
CA ARG A 346 -6.85 -14.66 -14.51
C ARG A 346 -6.14 -13.62 -15.36
N ASN A 347 -4.93 -13.92 -15.84
CA ASN A 347 -4.14 -12.93 -16.58
C ASN A 347 -3.88 -13.33 -18.03
N ARG A 348 -4.37 -12.52 -18.98
CA ARG A 348 -4.13 -12.68 -20.43
C ARG A 348 -2.96 -11.84 -20.95
N GLU A 349 -2.48 -10.87 -20.16
CA GLU A 349 -1.36 -10.01 -20.50
C GLU A 349 -0.13 -10.43 -19.69
N SER A 350 1.06 -10.35 -20.27
CA SER A 350 2.29 -10.79 -19.57
C SER A 350 2.64 -9.84 -18.44
N THR A 351 2.66 -10.38 -17.22
CA THR A 351 3.20 -9.71 -16.04
C THR A 351 4.63 -10.13 -15.72
N ALA A 352 5.27 -10.88 -16.61
CA ALA A 352 6.62 -11.40 -16.42
C ALA A 352 7.65 -10.28 -16.21
N MET A 353 8.49 -10.43 -15.19
CA MET A 353 9.51 -9.45 -14.81
C MET A 353 10.77 -10.15 -14.29
N ARG A 354 11.92 -9.51 -14.54
CA ARG A 354 13.20 -9.89 -13.95
C ARG A 354 13.61 -8.80 -12.97
N LEU A 355 13.70 -9.13 -11.69
CA LEU A 355 13.94 -8.17 -10.63
C LEU A 355 15.31 -8.40 -9.98
N ALA A 356 16.13 -7.35 -9.93
CA ALA A 356 17.33 -7.33 -9.10
C ALA A 356 16.95 -7.29 -7.62
N ASP A 357 15.84 -6.59 -7.29
CA ASP A 357 15.34 -6.51 -5.92
C ASP A 357 13.85 -6.11 -5.89
N GLN A 358 13.19 -6.48 -4.78
CA GLN A 358 11.84 -6.03 -4.44
C GLN A 358 11.67 -5.98 -2.92
N GLY A 359 10.76 -5.17 -2.44
CA GLY A 359 10.53 -5.08 -1.01
C GLY A 359 9.62 -3.92 -0.62
N GLY A 360 9.66 -3.57 0.67
CA GLY A 360 8.93 -2.44 1.20
C GLY A 360 9.54 -1.90 2.49
N PHE A 361 9.22 -0.66 2.80
CA PHE A 361 9.65 0.02 4.03
C PHE A 361 8.67 1.14 4.37
N PHE A 362 8.74 1.63 5.61
CA PHE A 362 7.94 2.77 6.05
C PHE A 362 8.79 4.04 6.11
N VAL A 363 8.16 5.17 5.80
CA VAL A 363 8.73 6.52 5.90
C VAL A 363 7.77 7.46 6.62
N GLY A 364 8.23 8.64 7.03
CA GLY A 364 7.41 9.63 7.71
C GLY A 364 6.90 9.16 9.08
N ILE A 365 7.65 8.30 9.75
CA ILE A 365 7.26 7.71 11.02
C ILE A 365 7.41 8.74 12.14
N GLY A 366 6.38 9.58 12.31
CA GLY A 366 6.26 10.50 13.44
C GLY A 366 5.97 9.77 14.74
N ARG A 367 6.17 10.47 15.85
CA ARG A 367 5.95 9.97 17.22
C ARG A 367 4.95 10.86 17.95
N LYS A 368 3.79 10.32 18.29
CA LYS A 368 2.75 11.02 19.07
C LYS A 368 2.68 10.46 20.49
N PRO A 369 3.01 11.25 21.52
CA PRO A 369 2.84 10.84 22.90
C PRO A 369 1.35 10.67 23.24
N MET A 370 1.01 9.58 23.91
CA MET A 370 -0.32 9.27 24.44
C MET A 370 -0.18 8.88 25.92
N PRO A 371 -1.24 8.92 26.74
CA PRO A 371 -1.17 8.52 28.15
C PRO A 371 -0.70 7.07 28.37
N TYR A 372 -0.85 6.21 27.34
CA TYR A 372 -0.52 4.79 27.39
C TYR A 372 0.77 4.41 26.64
N GLY A 373 1.53 5.37 26.13
CA GLY A 373 2.79 5.16 25.39
C GLY A 373 2.92 6.04 24.17
N THR A 374 3.92 5.81 23.34
CA THR A 374 4.17 6.59 22.12
C THR A 374 3.66 5.83 20.90
N ILE A 375 2.76 6.43 20.10
CA ILE A 375 2.21 5.81 18.90
C ILE A 375 2.83 6.37 17.62
N PRO A 376 2.88 5.59 16.52
CA PRO A 376 3.27 6.11 15.20
C PRO A 376 2.20 7.05 14.64
N GLN A 377 2.64 8.09 13.92
CA GLN A 377 1.77 9.06 13.25
C GLN A 377 2.37 9.46 11.90
N GLY A 378 1.57 9.46 10.85
CA GLY A 378 1.97 9.93 9.53
C GLY A 378 2.82 8.94 8.72
N GLN A 379 3.02 7.72 9.22
CA GLN A 379 3.75 6.68 8.51
C GLN A 379 3.11 6.36 7.16
N MET A 380 3.96 6.19 6.14
CA MET A 380 3.59 5.75 4.79
C MET A 380 4.37 4.50 4.43
N PHE A 381 3.67 3.47 3.96
CA PHE A 381 4.29 2.30 3.37
C PHE A 381 4.73 2.59 1.94
N VAL A 382 5.95 2.22 1.61
CA VAL A 382 6.54 2.29 0.28
C VAL A 382 6.88 0.89 -0.16
N GLN A 383 6.26 0.42 -1.24
CA GLN A 383 6.65 -0.82 -1.89
C GLN A 383 7.50 -0.51 -3.11
N TYR A 384 8.46 -1.37 -3.47
CA TYR A 384 9.35 -1.11 -4.59
C TYR A 384 9.70 -2.36 -5.38
N MET A 385 10.03 -2.13 -6.65
CA MET A 385 10.63 -3.11 -7.57
C MET A 385 11.77 -2.47 -8.33
N ILE A 386 12.88 -3.19 -8.37
CA ILE A 386 14.09 -2.78 -9.09
C ILE A 386 14.31 -3.80 -10.21
N PRO A 387 14.23 -3.40 -11.49
CA PRO A 387 14.47 -4.31 -12.60
C PRO A 387 15.92 -4.79 -12.62
N ALA A 388 16.14 -6.02 -13.09
CA ALA A 388 17.49 -6.56 -13.29
C ALA A 388 18.29 -5.73 -14.31
N GLU A 389 17.60 -5.20 -15.32
CA GLU A 389 18.15 -4.31 -16.34
C GLU A 389 17.59 -2.91 -16.18
N LYS A 390 18.32 -2.05 -15.47
CA LYS A 390 17.96 -0.63 -15.34
C LYS A 390 18.33 0.11 -16.62
N ARG A 391 17.35 0.70 -17.28
CA ARG A 391 17.54 1.51 -18.50
C ARG A 391 17.39 3.00 -18.25
N TYR A 392 16.78 3.41 -17.16
CA TYR A 392 16.52 4.80 -16.84
C TYR A 392 17.28 5.26 -15.60
N PRO A 393 17.81 6.50 -15.63
CA PRO A 393 18.64 7.01 -14.53
C PRO A 393 17.85 7.35 -13.29
N TYR A 394 16.56 7.69 -13.44
CA TYR A 394 15.71 8.16 -12.36
C TYR A 394 14.60 7.17 -12.07
N PRO A 395 14.43 6.73 -10.81
CA PRO A 395 13.28 5.94 -10.40
C PRO A 395 12.00 6.75 -10.48
N VAL A 396 10.87 6.05 -10.58
CA VAL A 396 9.52 6.64 -10.54
C VAL A 396 8.89 6.37 -9.17
N ILE A 397 8.42 7.42 -8.51
CA ILE A 397 7.58 7.33 -7.31
C ILE A 397 6.14 7.54 -7.72
N MET A 398 5.27 6.57 -7.48
CA MET A 398 3.85 6.62 -7.82
C MET A 398 2.99 6.86 -6.59
N VAL A 399 2.06 7.82 -6.69
CA VAL A 399 1.20 8.24 -5.58
C VAL A 399 -0.26 8.17 -5.99
N HIS A 400 -1.04 7.39 -5.23
CA HIS A 400 -2.46 7.15 -5.51
C HIS A 400 -3.38 8.34 -5.19
N GLY A 401 -4.62 8.28 -5.71
CA GLY A 401 -5.69 9.24 -5.49
C GLY A 401 -6.37 9.14 -4.12
N GLY A 402 -7.48 9.85 -3.95
CA GLY A 402 -8.32 9.79 -2.75
C GLY A 402 -9.09 8.47 -2.65
N GLY A 403 -9.41 8.03 -1.42
CA GLY A 403 -10.10 6.75 -1.15
C GLY A 403 -9.25 5.51 -1.43
N ALA A 404 -8.35 5.61 -2.38
CA ALA A 404 -7.53 4.56 -2.98
C ALA A 404 -6.29 4.18 -2.16
N GLN A 405 -5.57 3.19 -2.63
CA GLN A 405 -4.27 2.78 -2.11
C GLN A 405 -3.30 2.44 -3.27
N GLY A 406 -2.06 2.13 -2.96
CA GLY A 406 -1.02 1.82 -3.95
C GLY A 406 -1.38 0.71 -4.94
N THR A 407 -2.34 -0.14 -4.61
CA THR A 407 -2.86 -1.19 -5.50
C THR A 407 -3.43 -0.64 -6.83
N HIS A 408 -3.89 0.62 -6.86
CA HIS A 408 -4.33 1.25 -8.10
C HIS A 408 -3.23 1.32 -9.17
N GLN A 409 -1.96 1.41 -8.74
CA GLN A 409 -0.81 1.39 -9.65
C GLN A 409 -0.42 -0.02 -10.10
N MET A 410 -0.85 -1.04 -9.34
CA MET A 410 -0.55 -2.45 -9.62
C MET A 410 -1.46 -3.05 -10.68
N GLY A 411 -2.60 -2.43 -10.98
CA GLY A 411 -3.61 -2.90 -11.94
C GLY A 411 -4.96 -3.17 -11.32
N LEU A 412 -5.83 -3.90 -12.01
CA LEU A 412 -7.18 -4.22 -11.54
C LEU A 412 -7.65 -5.58 -12.07
N GLY A 413 -8.17 -6.42 -11.18
CA GLY A 413 -8.78 -7.71 -11.56
C GLY A 413 -7.80 -8.67 -12.26
N GLY A 414 -6.54 -8.67 -11.88
CA GLY A 414 -5.47 -9.47 -12.47
C GLY A 414 -4.86 -8.87 -13.75
N ARG A 415 -5.32 -7.73 -14.21
CA ARG A 415 -4.71 -7.00 -15.32
C ARG A 415 -3.50 -6.20 -14.83
N PRO A 416 -2.38 -6.15 -15.59
CA PRO A 416 -1.21 -5.38 -15.18
C PRO A 416 -1.50 -3.89 -15.14
N GLY A 417 -0.92 -3.19 -14.15
CA GLY A 417 -0.94 -1.74 -14.04
C GLY A 417 0.39 -1.10 -14.41
N TRP A 418 0.50 0.18 -14.19
CA TRP A 418 1.69 0.95 -14.57
C TRP A 418 2.96 0.51 -13.85
N VAL A 419 2.88 -0.03 -12.64
CA VAL A 419 4.06 -0.63 -11.97
C VAL A 419 4.73 -1.66 -12.88
N HIS A 420 3.95 -2.58 -13.48
CA HIS A 420 4.47 -3.60 -14.39
C HIS A 420 5.18 -2.98 -15.60
N TYR A 421 4.53 -2.03 -16.26
CA TYR A 421 5.04 -1.46 -17.50
C TYR A 421 6.30 -0.62 -17.29
N PHE A 422 6.35 0.15 -16.21
CA PHE A 422 7.56 0.90 -15.85
C PHE A 422 8.73 -0.01 -15.50
N VAL A 423 8.48 -1.09 -14.73
CA VAL A 423 9.52 -2.08 -14.40
C VAL A 423 10.02 -2.80 -15.66
N GLN A 424 9.10 -3.25 -16.52
CA GLN A 424 9.44 -3.90 -17.81
C GLN A 424 10.19 -2.96 -18.76
N ALA A 425 9.89 -1.66 -18.72
CA ALA A 425 10.63 -0.65 -19.48
C ALA A 425 12.05 -0.40 -18.92
N GLY A 426 12.34 -0.82 -17.69
CA GLY A 426 13.66 -0.66 -17.06
C GLY A 426 13.76 0.48 -16.03
N TYR A 427 12.65 1.01 -15.56
CA TYR A 427 12.61 1.93 -14.42
C TYR A 427 12.64 1.18 -13.09
N SER A 428 13.37 1.69 -12.12
CA SER A 428 13.12 1.38 -10.71
C SER A 428 11.82 2.06 -10.30
N VAL A 429 10.91 1.33 -9.67
CA VAL A 429 9.56 1.82 -9.35
C VAL A 429 9.32 1.73 -7.85
N TYR A 430 8.80 2.81 -7.27
CA TYR A 430 8.35 2.91 -5.90
C TYR A 430 6.90 3.36 -5.91
N TRP A 431 6.03 2.72 -5.14
CA TRP A 431 4.65 3.19 -4.98
C TRP A 431 4.26 3.20 -3.51
N VAL A 432 3.46 4.17 -3.15
CA VAL A 432 3.16 4.47 -1.75
C VAL A 432 1.72 4.17 -1.39
N ASP A 433 1.50 3.77 -0.16
CA ASP A 433 0.22 3.90 0.54
C ASP A 433 0.32 5.13 1.44
N ARG A 434 -0.48 6.18 1.17
CA ARG A 434 -0.47 7.39 2.01
C ARG A 434 -0.97 7.07 3.43
N PRO A 435 -0.73 7.92 4.45
CA PRO A 435 -1.21 7.68 5.80
C PRO A 435 -2.70 7.35 5.86
N SER A 436 -3.09 6.33 6.58
CA SER A 436 -4.43 5.74 6.70
C SER A 436 -4.93 4.88 5.52
N TYR A 437 -4.11 4.68 4.49
CA TYR A 437 -4.50 3.87 3.32
C TYR A 437 -3.64 2.63 3.20
N GLY A 438 -4.26 1.54 2.76
CA GLY A 438 -3.55 0.28 2.49
C GLY A 438 -2.71 -0.20 3.67
N ARG A 439 -1.43 -0.46 3.40
CA ARG A 439 -0.47 -0.93 4.40
C ARG A 439 0.07 0.16 5.34
N SER A 440 -0.43 1.40 5.24
CA SER A 440 -0.19 2.47 6.21
C SER A 440 -1.34 2.51 7.22
N PRO A 441 -1.21 1.85 8.39
CA PRO A 441 -2.34 1.60 9.27
C PRO A 441 -3.04 2.89 9.74
N TYR A 442 -4.37 2.84 9.78
CA TYR A 442 -5.18 3.88 10.39
C TYR A 442 -5.24 3.69 11.91
N HIS A 443 -4.90 4.74 12.64
CA HIS A 443 -5.03 4.81 14.09
C HIS A 443 -5.86 6.05 14.45
N PRO A 444 -7.07 5.91 15.01
CA PRO A 444 -7.91 7.05 15.38
C PRO A 444 -7.22 8.04 16.32
N ASP A 445 -6.44 7.53 17.28
CA ASP A 445 -5.69 8.36 18.22
C ASP A 445 -4.58 9.19 17.55
N ALA A 446 -4.07 8.74 16.40
CA ALA A 446 -3.06 9.47 15.63
C ALA A 446 -3.68 10.47 14.66
N LEU A 447 -4.73 10.05 13.95
CA LEU A 447 -5.25 10.71 12.76
C LEU A 447 -6.62 11.39 12.98
N GLY A 448 -7.21 11.20 14.17
CA GLY A 448 -8.59 11.61 14.43
C GLY A 448 -9.61 10.61 13.87
N PRO A 449 -10.91 10.89 14.03
CA PRO A 449 -11.95 10.01 13.54
C PRO A 449 -11.89 9.90 12.01
N SER A 450 -12.02 8.68 11.50
CA SER A 450 -12.17 8.47 10.07
C SER A 450 -13.49 9.04 9.58
N HIS A 451 -13.46 9.77 8.48
CA HIS A 451 -14.66 10.24 7.80
C HIS A 451 -15.28 9.09 6.99
N LEU A 452 -15.89 8.19 7.69
CA LEU A 452 -16.44 6.95 7.16
C LEU A 452 -17.73 7.05 6.36
N PRO A 453 -18.52 8.11 6.44
CA PRO A 453 -19.50 8.31 5.39
C PRO A 453 -18.89 8.49 4.00
N ASN A 454 -17.56 8.54 3.88
CA ASN A 454 -16.85 8.96 2.66
C ASN A 454 -16.41 7.83 1.74
N VAL A 455 -16.58 6.56 2.10
CA VAL A 455 -16.62 5.52 1.08
C VAL A 455 -17.95 5.69 0.35
N PRO A 456 -17.98 6.18 -0.89
CA PRO A 456 -19.23 6.43 -1.58
C PRO A 456 -19.96 5.09 -1.80
N PRO A 457 -21.30 5.06 -1.71
CA PRO A 457 -22.04 3.87 -2.09
C PRO A 457 -21.89 3.58 -3.58
N TYR A 458 -22.05 2.33 -3.98
CA TYR A 458 -21.95 1.89 -5.38
C TYR A 458 -22.82 2.73 -6.31
N GLU A 459 -24.06 3.01 -5.91
CA GLU A 459 -25.01 3.79 -6.70
C GLU A 459 -24.47 5.20 -6.99
N ALA A 460 -23.86 5.83 -6.00
CA ALA A 460 -23.30 7.16 -6.16
C ALA A 460 -22.12 7.16 -7.15
N LEU A 461 -21.25 6.14 -7.10
CA LEU A 461 -20.13 6.00 -8.03
C LEU A 461 -20.58 5.64 -9.45
N ILE A 462 -21.55 4.72 -9.57
CA ILE A 462 -22.05 4.25 -10.86
C ILE A 462 -22.91 5.31 -11.55
N ASP A 463 -23.77 6.03 -10.81
CA ASP A 463 -24.75 6.94 -11.37
C ASP A 463 -24.28 8.40 -11.47
N ALA A 464 -23.56 8.88 -10.47
CA ALA A 464 -23.15 10.28 -10.40
C ALA A 464 -21.85 10.59 -11.15
N THR A 465 -21.01 9.56 -11.41
CA THR A 465 -19.82 9.70 -12.24
C THR A 465 -19.89 8.77 -13.44
N ASN A 466 -19.34 9.19 -14.54
CA ASN A 466 -19.11 8.29 -15.66
C ASN A 466 -17.81 7.48 -15.50
N VAL A 467 -17.26 7.39 -14.28
CA VAL A 467 -15.94 6.77 -14.05
C VAL A 467 -15.92 5.31 -14.51
N PHE A 468 -17.00 4.56 -14.26
CA PHE A 468 -17.12 3.16 -14.68
C PHE A 468 -17.94 2.97 -15.97
N LYS A 469 -18.38 4.06 -16.59
CA LYS A 469 -19.14 4.05 -17.86
C LYS A 469 -18.30 4.50 -19.04
N THR A 470 -16.99 4.58 -18.88
CA THR A 470 -16.06 4.92 -19.97
C THR A 470 -15.98 3.76 -20.95
N ALA A 471 -15.70 4.06 -22.22
CA ALA A 471 -15.53 3.03 -23.24
C ALA A 471 -14.36 2.08 -22.93
N GLN A 472 -13.39 2.56 -22.14
CA GLN A 472 -12.19 1.80 -21.77
C GLN A 472 -12.32 1.05 -20.44
N TRP A 473 -13.41 1.22 -19.68
CA TRP A 473 -13.62 0.42 -18.48
C TRP A 473 -13.68 -1.08 -18.81
N PRO A 474 -12.98 -1.96 -18.04
CA PRO A 474 -12.89 -3.38 -18.40
C PRO A 474 -14.17 -4.18 -18.17
N GLY A 475 -15.09 -3.69 -17.34
CA GLY A 475 -16.34 -4.36 -17.00
C GLY A 475 -17.59 -3.70 -17.57
N PRO A 476 -18.78 -4.21 -17.22
CA PRO A 476 -20.06 -3.66 -17.68
C PRO A 476 -20.46 -2.33 -17.05
N GLY A 477 -19.79 -1.86 -15.99
CA GLY A 477 -20.02 -0.58 -15.34
C GLY A 477 -21.29 -0.47 -14.49
N GLY A 478 -21.84 -1.59 -14.02
CA GLY A 478 -23.06 -1.66 -13.18
C GLY A 478 -22.82 -2.31 -11.81
N MET A 479 -23.90 -2.45 -11.02
CA MET A 479 -23.85 -2.98 -9.64
C MET A 479 -23.25 -4.39 -9.50
N ASN A 480 -23.29 -5.21 -10.53
CA ASN A 480 -22.73 -6.57 -10.52
C ASN A 480 -21.43 -6.67 -11.35
N ASP A 481 -20.69 -5.57 -11.45
CA ASP A 481 -19.42 -5.53 -12.16
C ASP A 481 -18.28 -6.02 -11.25
N PRO A 482 -17.64 -7.17 -11.56
CA PRO A 482 -16.56 -7.70 -10.73
C PRO A 482 -15.32 -6.78 -10.67
N PHE A 483 -15.11 -5.93 -11.66
CA PHE A 483 -14.02 -4.94 -11.62
C PHE A 483 -14.35 -3.78 -10.69
N ILE A 484 -15.63 -3.36 -10.62
CA ILE A 484 -16.07 -2.39 -9.62
C ILE A 484 -15.93 -2.98 -8.22
N ASP A 485 -16.26 -4.26 -8.02
CA ASP A 485 -16.07 -4.93 -6.74
C ASP A 485 -14.60 -4.92 -6.28
N GLN A 486 -13.67 -5.26 -7.18
CA GLN A 486 -12.22 -5.19 -6.89
C GLN A 486 -11.74 -3.76 -6.63
N PHE A 487 -12.31 -2.77 -7.32
CA PHE A 487 -12.03 -1.35 -7.06
C PHE A 487 -12.56 -0.92 -5.69
N MET A 488 -13.84 -1.20 -5.40
CA MET A 488 -14.48 -0.82 -4.13
C MET A 488 -13.87 -1.51 -2.92
N ALA A 489 -13.32 -2.72 -3.10
CA ALA A 489 -12.68 -3.47 -2.03
C ALA A 489 -11.46 -2.77 -1.42
N CYS A 490 -10.80 -1.87 -2.15
CA CYS A 490 -9.66 -1.10 -1.67
C CYS A 490 -10.03 0.26 -1.05
N GLU A 491 -11.25 0.73 -1.28
CA GLU A 491 -11.67 2.06 -0.86
C GLU A 491 -11.77 2.16 0.67
N SER A 492 -11.15 3.17 1.24
CA SER A 492 -11.15 3.45 2.67
C SER A 492 -11.56 4.89 2.95
N GLY A 493 -12.04 5.14 4.16
CA GLY A 493 -12.26 6.48 4.66
C GLY A 493 -10.95 7.24 4.81
N ASN A 494 -10.99 8.55 4.64
CA ASN A 494 -9.83 9.43 4.78
C ASN A 494 -10.07 10.51 5.84
N THR A 495 -9.03 11.27 6.15
CA THR A 495 -9.16 12.51 6.91
C THR A 495 -9.76 13.60 6.02
N SER A 496 -10.65 14.44 6.56
CA SER A 496 -11.30 15.52 5.79
C SER A 496 -10.48 16.78 5.68
N ASP A 497 -9.40 16.91 6.46
CA ASP A 497 -8.54 18.10 6.47
C ASP A 497 -7.36 17.90 5.53
N GLU A 498 -7.40 18.58 4.37
CA GLU A 498 -6.33 18.48 3.36
C GLU A 498 -5.02 19.13 3.82
N ALA A 499 -5.07 20.15 4.68
CA ALA A 499 -3.87 20.76 5.23
C ALA A 499 -3.19 19.79 6.20
N PHE A 500 -3.96 19.20 7.13
CA PHE A 500 -3.46 18.18 8.03
C PHE A 500 -2.90 16.96 7.27
N HIS A 501 -3.60 16.52 6.22
CA HIS A 501 -3.13 15.42 5.38
C HIS A 501 -1.80 15.77 4.69
N SER A 502 -1.67 16.99 4.14
CA SER A 502 -0.42 17.46 3.52
C SER A 502 0.74 17.49 4.50
N ASP A 503 0.48 17.95 5.72
CA ASP A 503 1.49 18.03 6.80
C ASP A 503 2.00 16.64 7.22
N LEU A 504 1.17 15.60 7.11
CA LEU A 504 1.58 14.22 7.35
C LEU A 504 2.32 13.59 6.17
N VAL A 505 1.89 13.87 4.94
CA VAL A 505 2.39 13.22 3.73
C VAL A 505 3.76 13.76 3.28
N TRP A 506 3.97 15.08 3.41
CA TRP A 506 5.21 15.70 2.90
C TRP A 506 6.49 15.25 3.59
N PRO A 507 6.55 15.10 4.93
CA PRO A 507 7.76 14.58 5.59
C PRO A 507 8.16 13.19 5.08
N GLY A 508 7.19 12.28 4.93
CA GLY A 508 7.44 10.96 4.37
C GLY A 508 7.88 11.00 2.91
N GLY A 509 7.26 11.87 2.10
CA GLY A 509 7.65 12.09 0.71
C GLY A 509 9.08 12.62 0.57
N VAL A 510 9.47 13.55 1.43
CA VAL A 510 10.85 14.05 1.51
C VAL A 510 11.81 12.93 1.91
N GLU A 511 11.45 12.11 2.89
CA GLU A 511 12.29 10.97 3.31
C GLU A 511 12.47 9.94 2.20
N ILE A 512 11.44 9.64 1.39
CA ILE A 512 11.59 8.75 0.22
C ILE A 512 12.64 9.34 -0.74
N VAL A 513 12.47 10.60 -1.12
CA VAL A 513 13.35 11.26 -2.10
C VAL A 513 14.80 11.37 -1.57
N ASP A 514 14.97 11.65 -0.28
CA ASP A 514 16.29 11.68 0.35
C ASP A 514 16.97 10.30 0.37
N ARG A 515 16.20 9.20 0.50
CA ARG A 515 16.71 7.81 0.46
C ARG A 515 17.12 7.35 -0.93
N ILE A 516 16.30 7.66 -1.94
CA ILE A 516 16.49 7.10 -3.29
C ILE A 516 17.27 8.04 -4.23
N GLY A 517 17.40 9.31 -3.87
CA GLY A 517 18.06 10.33 -4.68
C GLY A 517 17.16 10.89 -5.79
N PRO A 518 17.78 11.40 -6.89
CA PRO A 518 17.02 12.02 -7.98
C PRO A 518 15.96 11.10 -8.58
N CYS A 519 14.71 11.60 -8.69
CA CYS A 519 13.54 10.79 -9.05
C CYS A 519 12.50 11.56 -9.86
N ILE A 520 11.54 10.83 -10.40
CA ILE A 520 10.34 11.31 -11.07
C ILE A 520 9.14 11.07 -10.14
N LEU A 521 8.26 12.04 -10.01
CA LEU A 521 7.01 11.90 -9.29
C LEU A 521 5.87 11.66 -10.28
N LEU A 522 5.15 10.56 -10.16
CA LEU A 522 3.92 10.28 -10.89
C LEU A 522 2.76 10.28 -9.89
N THR A 523 1.87 11.26 -10.02
CA THR A 523 0.80 11.50 -9.05
C THR A 523 -0.56 11.41 -9.72
N HIS A 524 -1.51 10.77 -9.05
CA HIS A 524 -2.88 10.62 -9.53
C HIS A 524 -3.87 11.33 -8.60
N ALA A 525 -4.80 12.08 -9.16
CA ALA A 525 -5.92 12.72 -8.46
C ALA A 525 -5.44 13.50 -7.21
N PHE A 526 -5.87 13.13 -6.01
CA PHE A 526 -5.40 13.73 -4.74
C PHE A 526 -3.92 13.52 -4.43
N GLY A 527 -3.26 12.57 -5.07
CA GLY A 527 -1.82 12.40 -4.98
C GLY A 527 -1.01 13.61 -5.46
N GLY A 528 -1.62 14.53 -6.21
CA GLY A 528 -0.97 15.77 -6.66
C GLY A 528 -0.44 16.63 -5.52
N PHE A 529 -1.13 16.70 -4.41
CA PHE A 529 -0.70 17.47 -3.24
C PHE A 529 0.63 16.97 -2.66
N PHE A 530 0.86 15.67 -2.69
CA PHE A 530 2.17 15.09 -2.37
C PHE A 530 3.26 15.66 -3.30
N GLY A 531 3.01 15.63 -4.63
CA GLY A 531 3.99 16.04 -5.63
C GLY A 531 4.47 17.48 -5.46
N TRP A 532 3.54 18.41 -5.25
CA TRP A 532 3.88 19.82 -5.07
C TRP A 532 4.73 20.08 -3.85
N GLY A 533 4.34 19.54 -2.69
CA GLY A 533 5.05 19.78 -1.45
C GLY A 533 6.43 19.11 -1.38
N VAL A 534 6.59 17.94 -1.98
CA VAL A 534 7.90 17.25 -2.06
C VAL A 534 8.84 17.99 -3.01
N ALA A 535 8.34 18.41 -4.18
CA ALA A 535 9.12 19.17 -5.15
C ALA A 535 9.58 20.53 -4.60
N ASP A 536 8.72 21.22 -3.85
CA ASP A 536 9.08 22.48 -3.19
C ASP A 536 10.23 22.31 -2.17
N ARG A 537 10.25 21.19 -1.46
CA ARG A 537 11.25 20.91 -0.40
C ARG A 537 12.54 20.28 -0.93
N ARG A 538 12.49 19.60 -2.07
CA ARG A 538 13.62 18.90 -2.70
C ARG A 538 13.71 19.18 -4.21
N PRO A 539 13.76 20.46 -4.63
CA PRO A 539 13.70 20.82 -6.05
C PRO A 539 14.88 20.24 -6.86
N SER A 540 16.03 20.05 -6.24
CA SER A 540 17.21 19.47 -6.92
C SER A 540 17.12 17.97 -7.15
N LEU A 541 16.27 17.26 -6.37
CA LEU A 541 16.10 15.82 -6.46
C LEU A 541 14.88 15.41 -7.31
N VAL A 542 13.86 16.26 -7.44
CA VAL A 542 12.72 16.00 -8.33
C VAL A 542 13.08 16.40 -9.76
N LYS A 543 13.19 15.42 -10.66
CA LYS A 543 13.60 15.61 -12.06
C LYS A 543 12.45 15.80 -13.02
N GLY A 544 11.25 15.44 -12.63
CA GLY A 544 10.02 15.64 -13.38
C GLY A 544 8.80 15.27 -12.56
N ILE A 545 7.67 15.85 -12.89
CA ILE A 545 6.38 15.55 -12.27
C ILE A 545 5.38 15.20 -13.36
N MET A 546 4.82 13.99 -13.31
CA MET A 546 3.69 13.59 -14.14
C MET A 546 2.42 13.66 -13.31
N CYS A 547 1.55 14.56 -13.67
CA CYS A 547 0.25 14.82 -13.05
C CYS A 547 -0.84 14.12 -13.85
N VAL A 548 -1.55 13.17 -13.25
CA VAL A 548 -2.63 12.43 -13.89
C VAL A 548 -3.94 12.78 -13.23
N GLU A 549 -4.85 13.45 -13.96
CA GLU A 549 -6.20 13.79 -13.47
C GLU A 549 -6.22 14.44 -12.08
N ILE A 550 -5.29 15.35 -11.79
CA ILE A 550 -5.17 15.99 -10.48
C ILE A 550 -6.44 16.73 -10.08
N ASN A 551 -6.87 16.55 -8.85
CA ASN A 551 -8.07 17.12 -8.29
C ASN A 551 -7.91 18.58 -7.86
N GLY A 552 -9.05 19.31 -7.89
CA GLY A 552 -9.15 20.69 -7.43
C GLY A 552 -8.74 21.72 -8.49
N ASN A 553 -9.20 22.95 -8.29
CA ASN A 553 -8.82 24.09 -9.10
C ASN A 553 -8.05 25.11 -8.24
N PRO A 554 -7.24 25.99 -8.85
CA PRO A 554 -6.43 26.94 -8.10
C PRO A 554 -7.30 27.83 -7.20
N PHE A 555 -6.89 27.99 -5.96
CA PHE A 555 -7.54 28.84 -4.95
C PHE A 555 -8.98 28.47 -4.60
N GLU A 556 -9.41 27.27 -4.94
CA GLU A 556 -10.74 26.77 -4.57
C GLU A 556 -10.70 25.96 -3.25
N ARG A 557 -11.77 26.05 -2.47
CA ARG A 557 -11.97 25.32 -1.21
C ARG A 557 -10.77 25.46 -0.26
N GLN A 558 -10.13 24.34 0.09
CA GLN A 558 -8.97 24.30 0.99
C GLN A 558 -7.66 24.65 0.29
N LEU A 559 -7.61 24.72 -1.05
CA LEU A 559 -6.40 24.98 -1.83
C LEU A 559 -6.00 26.47 -1.81
N ARG A 560 -5.80 27.02 -0.62
CA ARG A 560 -5.59 28.48 -0.41
C ARG A 560 -4.24 29.00 -0.93
N TRP A 561 -3.29 28.09 -1.22
CA TRP A 561 -1.95 28.41 -1.73
C TRP A 561 -1.78 28.05 -3.21
N GLY A 562 -2.79 28.27 -4.01
CA GLY A 562 -2.84 27.85 -5.41
C GLY A 562 -3.38 26.43 -5.54
N LEU A 563 -2.51 25.45 -5.77
CA LEU A 563 -2.87 24.02 -5.84
C LEU A 563 -2.50 23.23 -4.57
N THR A 564 -2.25 23.92 -3.45
CA THR A 564 -1.94 23.29 -2.16
C THR A 564 -2.79 23.87 -1.03
N ALA A 565 -3.09 23.06 -0.03
CA ALA A 565 -3.77 23.46 1.20
C ALA A 565 -2.81 24.06 2.23
N SER A 566 -1.59 23.51 2.32
CA SER A 566 -0.51 23.99 3.18
C SER A 566 0.46 24.91 2.40
N PRO A 567 1.23 25.76 3.12
CA PRO A 567 2.14 26.73 2.51
C PRO A 567 3.20 26.09 1.60
N ILE A 568 3.43 26.73 0.47
CA ILE A 568 4.50 26.45 -0.49
C ILE A 568 5.30 27.75 -0.76
N ALA A 569 6.56 27.64 -1.15
CA ALA A 569 7.44 28.78 -1.30
C ALA A 569 7.09 29.63 -2.54
N TYR A 570 6.82 30.93 -2.32
CA TYR A 570 6.56 31.92 -3.36
C TYR A 570 7.69 32.95 -3.47
N ASP A 571 7.82 33.55 -4.64
CA ASP A 571 8.64 34.72 -4.92
C ASP A 571 7.79 35.77 -5.66
N PRO A 572 7.58 36.98 -5.08
CA PRO A 572 7.89 37.39 -3.71
C PRO A 572 7.19 36.53 -2.63
N PRO A 573 7.76 36.43 -1.41
CA PRO A 573 7.23 35.57 -0.35
C PRO A 573 5.79 35.91 0.03
N VAL A 574 5.04 34.88 0.41
CA VAL A 574 3.67 34.97 0.96
C VAL A 574 3.66 34.30 2.33
N SER A 575 3.10 34.98 3.34
CA SER A 575 2.93 34.46 4.70
C SER A 575 1.47 34.18 5.06
N ASP A 576 0.51 34.78 4.35
CA ASP A 576 -0.93 34.58 4.52
C ASP A 576 -1.58 34.48 3.13
N PRO A 577 -2.40 33.45 2.86
CA PRO A 577 -3.08 33.32 1.58
C PRO A 577 -4.02 34.49 1.24
N LYS A 578 -4.43 35.30 2.22
CA LYS A 578 -5.18 36.54 1.98
C LYS A 578 -4.38 37.62 1.23
N GLN A 579 -3.07 37.48 1.13
CA GLN A 579 -2.19 38.36 0.35
C GLN A 579 -2.29 38.13 -1.17
N PHE A 580 -2.97 37.09 -1.62
CA PHE A 580 -3.23 36.90 -3.03
C PHE A 580 -4.38 37.79 -3.49
N ALA A 581 -4.10 38.68 -4.42
CA ALA A 581 -5.14 39.37 -5.19
C ALA A 581 -5.63 38.39 -6.28
N LEU A 582 -6.87 37.95 -6.22
CA LEU A 582 -7.43 36.96 -7.13
C LEU A 582 -8.40 37.60 -8.12
N VAL A 583 -8.38 37.06 -9.34
CA VAL A 583 -9.30 37.46 -10.42
C VAL A 583 -9.98 36.23 -11.01
N ASP A 584 -11.22 36.35 -11.36
CA ASP A 584 -11.98 35.32 -12.06
C ASP A 584 -11.58 35.26 -13.54
N ARG A 585 -11.48 34.05 -14.08
CA ARG A 585 -11.20 33.75 -15.49
C ARG A 585 -12.26 32.82 -16.05
N THR A 586 -12.68 33.05 -17.25
CA THR A 586 -13.60 32.17 -17.99
C THR A 586 -12.78 31.18 -18.80
N PRO A 587 -13.08 29.87 -18.74
CA PRO A 587 -12.43 28.90 -19.60
C PRO A 587 -12.66 29.20 -21.08
N PRO A 588 -11.69 28.92 -21.97
CA PRO A 588 -11.91 29.01 -23.41
C PRO A 588 -13.05 28.07 -23.87
N PRO A 589 -13.79 28.44 -24.95
CA PRO A 589 -14.90 27.64 -25.44
C PRO A 589 -14.52 26.21 -25.87
N ASP A 590 -13.27 26.05 -26.30
CA ASP A 590 -12.68 24.77 -26.76
C ASP A 590 -12.01 23.96 -25.63
N SER A 591 -12.30 24.30 -24.38
CA SER A 591 -11.77 23.58 -23.22
C SER A 591 -12.08 22.09 -23.33
N PRO A 592 -11.11 21.20 -23.02
CA PRO A 592 -11.26 19.76 -23.20
C PRO A 592 -12.38 19.14 -22.33
N ARG A 593 -12.83 19.86 -21.33
CA ARG A 593 -14.04 19.54 -20.56
C ARG A 593 -14.88 20.80 -20.40
N PRO A 594 -16.21 20.67 -20.50
CA PRO A 594 -17.10 21.78 -20.23
C PRO A 594 -16.98 22.17 -18.76
N ILE A 595 -16.36 23.31 -18.50
CA ILE A 595 -16.31 23.89 -17.16
C ILE A 595 -17.38 24.96 -17.13
N ALA A 596 -18.42 24.69 -16.37
CA ALA A 596 -19.55 25.62 -16.25
C ALA A 596 -19.24 26.85 -15.37
N SER A 597 -18.07 26.91 -14.73
CA SER A 597 -17.74 27.92 -13.74
C SER A 597 -16.42 28.61 -14.03
N PRO A 598 -16.31 29.92 -13.82
CA PRO A 598 -15.06 30.64 -13.81
C PRO A 598 -14.08 30.01 -12.80
N TYR A 599 -12.78 30.10 -13.07
CA TYR A 599 -11.72 29.72 -12.15
C TYR A 599 -10.91 30.93 -11.72
N LYS A 600 -10.16 30.80 -10.62
CA LYS A 600 -9.39 31.89 -10.05
C LYS A 600 -7.91 31.81 -10.44
N LEU A 601 -7.33 32.96 -10.79
CA LEU A 601 -5.90 33.17 -10.93
C LEU A 601 -5.47 34.36 -10.09
N GLN A 602 -4.15 34.55 -9.92
CA GLN A 602 -3.64 35.79 -9.32
C GLN A 602 -3.83 36.97 -10.28
N ALA A 603 -4.09 38.15 -9.74
CA ALA A 603 -3.93 39.42 -10.50
C ALA A 603 -2.44 39.62 -10.80
N GLU A 604 -2.15 40.28 -11.95
CA GLU A 604 -0.76 40.60 -12.29
C GLU A 604 -0.27 41.86 -11.52
N PRO A 605 1.00 41.89 -11.10
CA PRO A 605 2.02 40.88 -11.30
C PRO A 605 1.88 39.66 -10.36
N ALA A 606 1.77 38.47 -10.94
CA ALA A 606 1.58 37.24 -10.18
C ALA A 606 2.86 36.77 -9.49
N ARG A 607 2.72 36.30 -8.25
CA ARG A 607 3.80 35.66 -7.50
C ARG A 607 4.10 34.28 -8.07
N LYS A 608 5.36 33.91 -8.11
CA LYS A 608 5.83 32.66 -8.71
C LYS A 608 6.07 31.58 -7.64
N TRP A 609 5.86 30.33 -7.97
CA TRP A 609 6.36 29.21 -7.16
C TRP A 609 7.89 29.17 -7.24
N LYS A 610 8.56 29.45 -6.13
CA LYS A 610 10.01 29.67 -6.11
C LYS A 610 10.81 28.45 -6.53
N ASN A 611 10.42 27.27 -6.04
CA ASN A 611 11.25 26.07 -6.11
C ASN A 611 10.86 25.10 -7.25
N LEU A 612 9.76 25.35 -7.97
CA LEU A 612 9.28 24.44 -9.02
C LEU A 612 9.56 24.91 -10.45
N GLN A 613 10.12 26.13 -10.65
CA GLN A 613 10.25 26.74 -11.98
C GLN A 613 11.11 25.91 -12.97
N GLY A 614 12.14 25.22 -12.49
CA GLY A 614 13.05 24.44 -13.33
C GLY A 614 12.65 22.96 -13.50
N ILE A 615 11.54 22.53 -12.91
CA ILE A 615 11.08 21.13 -12.96
C ILE A 615 10.09 20.96 -14.10
N PRO A 616 10.32 20.08 -15.09
CA PRO A 616 9.34 19.80 -16.12
C PRO A 616 8.11 19.11 -15.52
N ILE A 617 6.92 19.59 -15.89
CA ILE A 617 5.63 19.09 -15.43
C ILE A 617 4.82 18.64 -16.64
N GLY A 618 4.42 17.35 -16.68
CA GLY A 618 3.43 16.82 -17.60
C GLY A 618 2.06 16.79 -16.93
N TRP A 619 1.05 17.36 -17.56
CA TRP A 619 -0.33 17.30 -17.10
C TRP A 619 -1.17 16.44 -18.03
N LEU A 620 -1.38 15.18 -17.65
CA LEU A 620 -2.14 14.20 -18.44
C LEU A 620 -3.63 14.24 -18.09
N THR A 621 -4.46 14.32 -19.12
CA THR A 621 -5.92 14.34 -18.99
C THR A 621 -6.62 13.54 -20.06
N SER A 622 -7.76 12.95 -19.70
CA SER A 622 -8.66 12.21 -20.56
C SER A 622 -9.94 13.00 -20.91
N GLU A 623 -10.76 12.48 -21.80
CA GLU A 623 -12.03 13.10 -22.20
C GLU A 623 -13.06 13.07 -21.06
N ASN A 624 -13.12 11.97 -20.31
CA ASN A 624 -14.12 11.73 -19.26
C ASN A 624 -13.51 11.80 -17.86
N GLY A 625 -12.37 12.46 -17.69
CA GLY A 625 -11.73 12.57 -16.40
C GLY A 625 -12.56 13.32 -15.36
N ALA A 626 -12.40 12.98 -14.09
CA ALA A 626 -13.12 13.59 -12.97
C ALA A 626 -12.25 14.55 -12.13
N GLY A 627 -11.00 14.79 -12.53
CA GLY A 627 -10.10 15.73 -11.87
C GLY A 627 -10.53 17.19 -11.97
N GLY A 628 -9.71 18.10 -11.43
CA GLY A 628 -9.87 19.53 -11.60
C GLY A 628 -9.74 19.98 -13.07
N SER A 629 -10.04 21.24 -13.33
CA SER A 629 -9.93 21.81 -14.69
C SER A 629 -8.47 21.78 -15.19
N PRO A 630 -8.15 21.00 -16.25
CA PRO A 630 -6.81 21.02 -16.82
C PRO A 630 -6.39 22.43 -17.28
N VAL A 631 -7.34 23.19 -17.84
CA VAL A 631 -7.11 24.55 -18.31
C VAL A 631 -6.77 25.48 -17.15
N ALA A 632 -7.55 25.45 -16.07
CA ALA A 632 -7.33 26.29 -14.90
C ALA A 632 -5.98 25.95 -14.23
N ASN A 633 -5.70 24.67 -14.05
CA ASN A 633 -4.50 24.20 -13.37
C ASN A 633 -3.22 24.48 -14.17
N VAL A 634 -3.24 24.25 -15.49
CA VAL A 634 -2.12 24.58 -16.36
C VAL A 634 -1.92 26.09 -16.48
N ALA A 635 -3.02 26.88 -16.54
CA ALA A 635 -2.92 28.34 -16.54
C ALA A 635 -2.30 28.87 -15.25
N PHE A 636 -2.69 28.32 -14.09
CA PHE A 636 -2.07 28.66 -12.81
C PHE A 636 -0.59 28.29 -12.76
N LEU A 637 -0.23 27.06 -13.16
CA LEU A 637 1.17 26.62 -13.15
C LEU A 637 2.05 27.49 -14.05
N LYS A 638 1.57 27.86 -15.25
CA LYS A 638 2.26 28.81 -16.13
C LYS A 638 2.39 30.19 -15.49
N GLN A 639 1.30 30.69 -14.89
CA GLN A 639 1.34 31.96 -14.16
C GLN A 639 2.31 31.89 -12.98
N ALA A 640 2.37 30.77 -12.27
CA ALA A 640 3.33 30.50 -11.19
C ALA A 640 4.78 30.31 -11.66
N GLY A 641 5.06 30.40 -12.97
CA GLY A 641 6.40 30.31 -13.55
C GLY A 641 6.88 28.87 -13.78
N CYS A 642 6.02 27.88 -13.69
CA CYS A 642 6.37 26.48 -13.92
C CYS A 642 6.41 26.11 -15.41
N SER A 643 7.29 25.19 -15.78
CA SER A 643 7.34 24.59 -17.12
C SER A 643 6.34 23.44 -17.18
N VAL A 644 5.17 23.63 -17.81
CA VAL A 644 4.10 22.64 -17.85
C VAL A 644 3.63 22.38 -19.29
N ASP A 645 3.55 21.09 -19.64
CA ASP A 645 2.97 20.60 -20.88
C ASP A 645 1.57 19.99 -20.57
N LEU A 646 0.55 20.39 -21.31
CA LEU A 646 -0.77 19.76 -21.27
C LEU A 646 -0.80 18.59 -22.25
N LEU A 647 -0.97 17.39 -21.75
CA LEU A 647 -1.07 16.14 -22.52
C LEU A 647 -2.52 15.70 -22.53
N ARG A 648 -3.17 15.74 -23.68
CA ARG A 648 -4.56 15.29 -23.84
C ARG A 648 -4.54 13.99 -24.62
N LEU A 649 -4.98 12.90 -24.01
CA LEU A 649 -4.98 11.57 -24.65
C LEU A 649 -5.63 11.57 -26.03
N ARG A 650 -6.66 12.40 -26.23
CA ARG A 650 -7.32 12.55 -27.54
C ARG A 650 -6.39 13.08 -28.63
N ASP A 651 -5.39 13.88 -28.30
CA ASP A 651 -4.45 14.44 -29.28
C ASP A 651 -3.50 13.36 -29.81
N ASP A 652 -3.32 12.28 -29.04
CA ASP A 652 -2.59 11.06 -29.43
C ASP A 652 -3.52 9.97 -30.01
N GLY A 653 -4.80 10.28 -30.25
CA GLY A 653 -5.80 9.34 -30.76
C GLY A 653 -6.32 8.33 -29.74
N ILE A 654 -6.00 8.50 -28.46
CA ILE A 654 -6.44 7.65 -27.35
C ILE A 654 -7.74 8.21 -26.80
N LEU A 655 -8.84 7.51 -27.02
CA LEU A 655 -10.21 7.96 -26.74
C LEU A 655 -10.94 7.06 -25.76
N GLY A 656 -11.96 7.64 -25.12
CA GLY A 656 -12.89 6.93 -24.25
C GLY A 656 -12.37 6.62 -22.85
N ASN A 657 -11.23 7.20 -22.44
CA ASN A 657 -10.69 7.07 -21.10
C ASN A 657 -11.34 8.02 -20.10
N GLY A 658 -11.30 7.62 -18.84
CA GLY A 658 -11.75 8.41 -17.69
C GLY A 658 -10.66 8.66 -16.66
N ASN A 659 -11.10 8.98 -15.44
CA ASN A 659 -10.19 9.25 -14.31
C ASN A 659 -9.30 8.04 -13.94
N LEU A 660 -9.79 6.83 -14.20
CA LEU A 660 -9.12 5.58 -13.84
C LEU A 660 -8.31 4.98 -14.99
N MET A 661 -7.77 5.82 -15.87
CA MET A 661 -7.01 5.41 -17.07
C MET A 661 -5.84 4.44 -16.75
N LEU A 662 -5.34 4.43 -15.52
CA LEU A 662 -4.31 3.50 -15.06
C LEU A 662 -4.83 2.05 -14.88
N MET A 663 -6.15 1.86 -14.84
CA MET A 663 -6.83 0.56 -14.66
C MET A 663 -7.67 0.18 -15.89
N GLU A 664 -7.86 1.07 -16.85
CA GLU A 664 -8.69 0.86 -18.02
C GLU A 664 -8.02 -0.08 -19.04
N LYS A 665 -8.78 -0.57 -20.02
CA LYS A 665 -8.34 -1.61 -20.99
C LYS A 665 -7.08 -1.24 -21.76
N ASN A 666 -6.92 0.04 -22.10
CA ASN A 666 -5.80 0.58 -22.87
C ASN A 666 -4.76 1.31 -22.01
N ASN A 667 -4.64 0.94 -20.74
CA ASN A 667 -3.69 1.57 -19.81
C ASN A 667 -2.23 1.47 -20.26
N TYR A 668 -1.89 0.48 -21.10
CA TYR A 668 -0.57 0.35 -21.72
C TYR A 668 -0.31 1.43 -22.78
N GLU A 669 -1.31 1.77 -23.59
CA GLU A 669 -1.22 2.87 -24.56
C GLU A 669 -1.04 4.22 -23.84
N VAL A 670 -1.79 4.42 -22.76
CA VAL A 670 -1.66 5.61 -21.89
C VAL A 670 -0.26 5.68 -21.25
N PHE A 671 0.28 4.54 -20.80
CA PHE A 671 1.67 4.44 -20.34
C PHE A 671 2.66 4.90 -21.42
N GLY A 672 2.40 4.54 -22.70
CA GLY A 672 3.21 4.99 -23.83
C GLY A 672 3.34 6.51 -23.90
N VAL A 673 2.25 7.25 -23.78
CA VAL A 673 2.24 8.72 -23.75
C VAL A 673 3.07 9.27 -22.61
N ILE A 674 2.92 8.69 -21.41
CA ILE A 674 3.71 9.09 -20.24
C ILE A 674 5.21 8.86 -20.48
N ARG A 675 5.59 7.67 -20.93
CA ARG A 675 6.98 7.30 -21.19
C ARG A 675 7.59 8.22 -22.25
N ASP A 676 6.93 8.43 -23.36
CA ASP A 676 7.42 9.25 -24.47
C ASP A 676 7.64 10.72 -24.05
N TRP A 677 6.77 11.24 -23.15
CA TRP A 677 6.99 12.57 -22.56
C TRP A 677 8.19 12.56 -21.61
N LEU A 678 8.33 11.52 -20.77
CA LEU A 678 9.48 11.39 -19.86
C LEU A 678 10.80 11.29 -20.62
N ASP A 679 10.86 10.51 -21.69
CA ASP A 679 12.03 10.35 -22.56
C ASP A 679 12.44 11.67 -23.20
N LYS A 680 11.46 12.47 -23.61
CA LYS A 680 11.69 13.76 -24.27
C LYS A 680 12.06 14.90 -23.30
N LYS A 681 11.49 14.90 -22.09
CA LYS A 681 11.56 16.08 -21.20
C LYS A 681 12.42 15.85 -19.95
N VAL A 682 12.60 14.61 -19.52
CA VAL A 682 13.30 14.29 -18.28
C VAL A 682 14.61 13.55 -18.53
N ALA A 683 14.54 12.36 -19.10
CA ALA A 683 15.74 11.61 -19.50
C ALA A 683 15.35 10.42 -20.40
N PRO A 684 16.01 10.25 -21.57
CA PRO A 684 15.85 9.05 -22.40
C PRO A 684 16.46 7.81 -21.70
N PRO A 685 16.13 6.60 -22.19
CA PRO A 685 16.78 5.37 -21.75
C PRO A 685 18.29 5.39 -22.06
N ARG A 686 19.08 4.70 -21.23
CA ARG A 686 20.52 4.54 -21.37
C ARG A 686 20.85 3.38 -22.30
#